data_93de79f8484e2331cdd4334f3cff22ea
#
_entry.id   93de79f8484e2331cdd4334f3cff22ea
#
_cell.length_a   1.000
_cell.length_b   1.000
_cell.length_c   1.000
_cell.angle_alpha   90.00
_cell.angle_beta   90.00
_cell.angle_gamma   90.00
#
_symmetry.space_group_name_H-M   'P 1'
#
loop_
_entity.id
_entity.type
_entity.pdbx_description
1 polymer ?
#
loop_
_entity_poly.entity_id
_entity_poly.type
_entity_poly.pdbx_seq_one_letter_code
_entity_poly.pdbx_strand_id
1 'polypeptide(L)'
;MTERPALIRKWACIMTVFLFCFVLATRGRAQNQAGSISGTLMDSAGSVLKGAQVSIPAKGLNVSTDEQGRFFFSGLQPGNYTISVSYIGFENLTKTVIVNPGESTAVSLQLQVGSEKQSVLVTAGSASAEVEAVNEERTADNLIQVMPTQTITSLPDRNLGDAISRMASVALTRNEGQANFVALRGGEPRLTNTTVDGFNMPSQDPGIREFDFFSVPPGIVGSVTVSKTLSANKDGDGIGGSIDLVTKTASDTPTYQITAMGGISAMGGFTPIENARPNADIYGTWGRRFGASKKLGFVVGAQYSFDGTGYNDVEPTPDEATLANNQSVPWDDAQDLRTYMFHRPRYGVGGSLDYRIKPGSTIFLRYFYSFTRDSGDKSVYTLFDNTPGAQVINPGNTGCSGTDATTGATAPPCNTPPRYYNQAEDARIYSDSIQLSGTHVLNNTWYSWSAAIGAGYFGDNPFESGNFTNTASTTACQFNQAATKDYYVPQWTPACFSEINSPQNYFFTGTQREPGHEEQINLGLEGSGAFRWHLGGHLSTFEYGGKFRGMHKYNNQYKSNETYAGAGAGIPMTTFRNNLVQPNYYNGAYKDGYNVWFGPVQEYVDQHPTEFTLDNSDKGVDSSNYSLVEHIPAGYVMNTTDFSNGIRLVLGLRAEVTSVNVHNLAFDPNGNATPNKFSGSYYDLLPSASLRFNAGHDSYMRLIYARGVSRPEESELASDVNWGTGGNGAYKNTVSFGNPNLKAETGDDVDVLYEHYFKTFGVFSGGYFFKHLASPPVQTNTVLNNYLPPGAPSIDQGTYLATNYINAGSAWISGVELQYLQHWTNLPGFLSGLGMNANYSYIGSQTSGIAGRSDKPRLLENAPNLFNIGPTYNKGPLSMQMNINYNGSSIYYYQYTDGAPGGPTGPLGDNYNYPHTQVDAQGSYALPRGFKVLVSGLNLTNEEFGFYYGSPKFDTQREFYHPTYSFGLSWTPQHEK
;
A
#
# COMPACT_ATOMS: atom_id res chain seq x y z
N MET A 1 10.09 25.74 12.31
CA MET A 1 11.48 25.23 12.48
C MET A 1 12.04 25.34 13.91
N THR A 2 11.35 25.88 14.90
CA THR A 2 11.92 26.18 16.23
C THR A 2 11.47 25.23 17.35
N GLU A 3 10.59 24.27 17.12
CA GLU A 3 10.12 23.33 18.16
C GLU A 3 10.75 21.93 18.14
N ARG A 4 11.45 21.55 17.07
CA ARG A 4 12.14 20.24 16.96
C ARG A 4 13.08 19.89 18.13
N PRO A 5 13.87 20.81 18.72
CA PRO A 5 14.77 20.44 19.81
C PRO A 5 14.09 20.19 21.16
N ALA A 6 12.89 20.73 21.39
CA ALA A 6 12.21 20.60 22.68
C ALA A 6 11.47 19.28 22.82
N LEU A 7 10.87 18.77 21.75
CA LEU A 7 10.19 17.48 21.71
C LEU A 7 11.18 16.33 21.85
N ILE A 8 12.25 16.36 21.07
CA ILE A 8 13.31 15.33 21.12
C ILE A 8 13.95 15.27 22.51
N ARG A 9 14.15 16.40 23.20
CA ARG A 9 14.67 16.42 24.57
C ARG A 9 13.71 15.85 25.62
N LYS A 10 12.42 16.10 25.51
CA LYS A 10 11.40 15.51 26.41
C LYS A 10 11.31 13.99 26.21
N TRP A 11 11.38 13.51 25.00
CA TRP A 11 11.31 12.09 24.70
C TRP A 11 12.60 11.33 25.03
N ALA A 12 13.77 11.96 24.88
CA ALA A 12 15.04 11.38 25.34
C ALA A 12 15.06 11.12 26.86
N CYS A 13 14.44 11.98 27.66
CA CYS A 13 14.34 11.77 29.09
C CYS A 13 13.45 10.58 29.46
N ILE A 14 12.33 10.38 28.74
CA ILE A 14 11.42 9.23 28.97
C ILE A 14 12.12 7.92 28.58
N MET A 15 12.86 7.90 27.47
CA MET A 15 13.67 6.76 27.06
C MET A 15 14.74 6.38 28.11
N THR A 16 15.37 7.36 28.72
CA THR A 16 16.41 7.14 29.75
C THR A 16 15.80 6.53 31.03
N VAL A 17 14.62 6.97 31.43
CA VAL A 17 13.90 6.44 32.59
C VAL A 17 13.42 5.00 32.35
N PHE A 18 12.94 4.68 31.16
CA PHE A 18 12.50 3.31 30.82
C PHE A 18 13.69 2.33 30.78
N LEU A 19 14.81 2.76 30.22
CA LEU A 19 16.06 1.97 30.21
C LEU A 19 16.57 1.71 31.65
N PHE A 20 16.41 2.69 32.55
CA PHE A 20 16.87 2.59 33.94
C PHE A 20 15.98 1.65 34.79
N CYS A 21 14.69 1.64 34.56
CA CYS A 21 13.76 0.73 35.24
C CYS A 21 13.98 -0.74 34.85
N PHE A 22 14.39 -1.01 33.59
CA PHE A 22 14.65 -2.36 33.09
C PHE A 22 15.95 -2.98 33.67
N VAL A 23 16.94 -2.14 33.98
CA VAL A 23 18.23 -2.61 34.55
C VAL A 23 18.11 -3.01 36.02
N LEU A 24 17.09 -2.56 36.74
CA LEU A 24 16.91 -2.84 38.17
C LEU A 24 16.20 -4.18 38.47
N ALA A 25 15.64 -4.90 37.46
CA ALA A 25 14.86 -6.11 37.66
C ALA A 25 15.70 -7.41 37.73
N THR A 26 17.03 -7.37 37.66
CA THR A 26 17.86 -8.58 37.60
C THR A 26 18.60 -8.87 38.90
N ARG A 27 17.87 -9.26 39.96
CA ARG A 27 18.42 -10.06 41.07
C ARG A 27 17.64 -11.34 41.22
N GLY A 28 17.97 -12.35 40.42
CA GLY A 28 17.37 -13.67 40.43
C GLY A 28 18.33 -14.74 40.97
N ARG A 29 17.85 -15.57 41.81
CA ARG A 29 18.42 -16.64 42.63
C ARG A 29 19.11 -17.72 41.78
N ALA A 30 20.23 -18.20 42.28
CA ALA A 30 20.85 -19.42 41.85
C ALA A 30 19.97 -20.62 42.18
N GLN A 31 19.60 -21.42 41.15
CA GLN A 31 19.11 -22.79 41.36
C GLN A 31 19.17 -23.61 40.10
N ASN A 32 19.72 -24.82 40.26
CA ASN A 32 19.88 -25.97 39.37
C ASN A 32 20.75 -25.74 38.13
N GLN A 33 21.76 -26.63 38.04
CA GLN A 33 22.72 -26.73 36.94
C GLN A 33 22.09 -27.31 35.66
N ALA A 34 20.96 -26.75 35.25
CA ALA A 34 20.35 -27.07 33.96
C ALA A 34 21.25 -26.56 32.84
N GLY A 35 21.59 -27.43 31.90
CA GLY A 35 22.35 -27.06 30.71
C GLY A 35 21.44 -26.57 29.57
N SER A 36 22.06 -26.24 28.45
CA SER A 36 21.38 -25.85 27.23
C SER A 36 22.06 -26.44 25.99
N ILE A 37 21.30 -26.48 24.87
CA ILE A 37 21.84 -26.79 23.56
C ILE A 37 21.64 -25.57 22.70
N SER A 38 22.73 -25.03 22.15
CA SER A 38 22.69 -24.00 21.10
C SER A 38 23.22 -24.60 19.81
N GLY A 39 22.55 -24.33 18.68
CA GLY A 39 23.00 -24.88 17.42
C GLY A 39 22.81 -23.94 16.25
N THR A 40 23.52 -24.22 15.18
CA THR A 40 23.34 -23.59 13.88
C THR A 40 23.06 -24.68 12.86
N LEU A 41 22.07 -24.48 12.04
CA LEU A 41 21.67 -25.37 10.97
C LEU A 41 22.05 -24.78 9.63
N MET A 42 22.74 -25.58 8.80
CA MET A 42 23.19 -25.17 7.47
C MET A 42 22.89 -26.27 6.45
N ASP A 43 22.89 -25.91 5.19
CA ASP A 43 22.88 -26.85 4.07
C ASP A 43 24.31 -27.37 3.78
N SER A 44 24.42 -28.26 2.79
CA SER A 44 25.71 -28.78 2.33
C SER A 44 26.63 -27.75 1.69
N ALA A 45 26.09 -26.60 1.26
CA ALA A 45 26.83 -25.48 0.71
C ALA A 45 27.28 -24.45 1.78
N GLY A 46 26.86 -24.64 3.04
CA GLY A 46 27.13 -23.74 4.15
C GLY A 46 26.18 -22.57 4.29
N SER A 47 25.05 -22.58 3.55
CA SER A 47 23.99 -21.58 3.73
C SER A 47 23.17 -21.93 4.96
N VAL A 48 22.80 -20.91 5.75
CA VAL A 48 21.97 -21.12 6.94
C VAL A 48 20.53 -21.43 6.56
N LEU A 49 19.86 -22.27 7.34
CA LEU A 49 18.48 -22.70 7.09
C LEU A 49 17.56 -22.07 8.15
N LYS A 50 16.84 -21.01 7.79
CA LYS A 50 15.82 -20.32 8.60
C LYS A 50 14.52 -21.14 8.60
N GLY A 51 13.76 -21.10 9.70
CA GLY A 51 12.46 -21.76 9.78
C GLY A 51 12.51 -23.29 9.85
N ALA A 52 13.70 -23.91 10.02
CA ALA A 52 13.81 -25.35 10.18
C ALA A 52 13.23 -25.81 11.51
N GLN A 53 12.45 -26.86 11.49
CA GLN A 53 11.90 -27.47 12.68
C GLN A 53 12.96 -28.32 13.37
N VAL A 54 13.37 -27.93 14.56
CA VAL A 54 14.31 -28.67 15.40
C VAL A 54 13.59 -29.16 16.65
N SER A 55 13.64 -30.46 16.92
CA SER A 55 12.89 -31.07 18.03
C SER A 55 13.75 -31.97 18.89
N ILE A 56 13.35 -32.13 20.13
CA ILE A 56 13.80 -33.23 21.03
C ILE A 56 12.55 -34.05 21.34
N PRO A 57 12.23 -35.07 20.50
CA PRO A 57 10.95 -35.79 20.58
C PRO A 57 10.68 -36.41 21.95
N ALA A 58 11.70 -36.95 22.60
CA ALA A 58 11.61 -37.57 23.93
C ALA A 58 11.20 -36.58 25.04
N LYS A 59 11.26 -35.26 24.78
CA LYS A 59 10.87 -34.20 25.71
C LYS A 59 9.71 -33.35 25.20
N GLY A 60 9.19 -33.61 23.98
CA GLY A 60 8.19 -32.82 23.35
C GLY A 60 8.64 -31.39 23.02
N LEU A 61 9.94 -31.12 22.98
CA LEU A 61 10.51 -29.82 22.73
C LEU A 61 10.60 -29.59 21.22
N ASN A 62 10.03 -28.48 20.73
CA ASN A 62 10.15 -28.02 19.35
C ASN A 62 10.57 -26.55 19.33
N VAL A 63 11.46 -26.19 18.43
CA VAL A 63 11.88 -24.82 18.13
C VAL A 63 12.10 -24.69 16.63
N SER A 64 11.90 -23.50 16.07
CA SER A 64 12.31 -23.19 14.71
C SER A 64 13.65 -22.47 14.72
N THR A 65 14.44 -22.64 13.66
CA THR A 65 15.67 -21.86 13.49
C THR A 65 15.34 -20.40 13.15
N ASP A 66 16.15 -19.48 13.72
CA ASP A 66 16.06 -18.06 13.45
C ASP A 66 16.64 -17.67 12.07
N GLU A 67 16.65 -16.38 11.75
CA GLU A 67 17.17 -15.82 10.50
C GLU A 67 18.64 -16.15 10.22
N GLN A 68 19.38 -16.54 11.22
CA GLN A 68 20.78 -16.98 11.10
C GLN A 68 20.91 -18.50 11.18
N GLY A 69 19.80 -19.24 11.01
CA GLY A 69 19.76 -20.69 11.09
C GLY A 69 20.04 -21.24 12.50
N ARG A 70 19.89 -20.41 13.55
CA ARG A 70 20.22 -20.81 14.92
C ARG A 70 18.98 -21.31 15.65
N PHE A 71 19.20 -22.29 16.51
CA PHE A 71 18.19 -22.80 17.44
C PHE A 71 18.77 -22.90 18.85
N PHE A 72 17.88 -22.87 19.84
CA PHE A 72 18.27 -22.91 21.23
C PHE A 72 17.28 -23.71 22.09
N PHE A 73 17.79 -24.69 22.83
CA PHE A 73 17.05 -25.40 23.86
C PHE A 73 17.66 -25.08 25.24
N SER A 74 16.85 -24.56 26.13
CA SER A 74 17.29 -24.23 27.49
C SER A 74 16.62 -25.11 28.55
N GLY A 75 17.12 -25.05 29.77
CA GLY A 75 16.52 -25.77 30.91
C GLY A 75 16.58 -27.28 30.82
N LEU A 76 17.56 -27.82 30.08
CA LEU A 76 17.75 -29.25 29.94
C LEU A 76 18.49 -29.80 31.14
N GLN A 77 17.98 -30.89 31.72
CA GLN A 77 18.74 -31.66 32.73
C GLN A 77 20.01 -32.28 32.08
N PRO A 78 21.11 -32.42 32.81
CA PRO A 78 22.28 -33.11 32.28
C PRO A 78 21.94 -34.52 31.76
N GLY A 79 22.42 -34.85 30.56
CA GLY A 79 22.10 -36.13 29.93
C GLY A 79 22.22 -36.13 28.41
N ASN A 80 21.89 -37.27 27.80
CA ASN A 80 21.89 -37.42 26.35
C ASN A 80 20.54 -37.04 25.74
N TYR A 81 20.58 -36.24 24.72
CA TYR A 81 19.40 -35.77 23.99
C TYR A 81 19.52 -36.08 22.50
N THR A 82 18.50 -36.68 21.95
CA THR A 82 18.39 -36.88 20.50
C THR A 82 17.65 -35.70 19.89
N ILE A 83 18.34 -34.91 19.08
CA ILE A 83 17.78 -33.83 18.29
C ILE A 83 17.35 -34.40 16.95
N SER A 84 16.12 -34.11 16.53
CA SER A 84 15.62 -34.37 15.20
C SER A 84 15.36 -33.06 14.48
N VAL A 85 15.82 -32.94 13.23
CA VAL A 85 15.67 -31.75 12.40
C VAL A 85 14.92 -32.10 11.12
N SER A 86 13.93 -31.31 10.79
CA SER A 86 13.14 -31.45 9.59
C SER A 86 13.09 -30.12 8.83
N TYR A 87 13.38 -30.16 7.54
CA TYR A 87 13.33 -29.03 6.65
C TYR A 87 12.86 -29.49 5.26
N ILE A 88 11.91 -28.77 4.65
CA ILE A 88 11.35 -29.16 3.36
C ILE A 88 12.46 -29.18 2.31
N GLY A 89 12.48 -30.21 1.48
CA GLY A 89 13.51 -30.40 0.44
C GLY A 89 14.81 -31.02 0.92
N PHE A 90 14.93 -31.32 2.23
CA PHE A 90 16.14 -31.93 2.82
C PHE A 90 15.82 -33.25 3.51
N GLU A 91 16.84 -34.08 3.67
CA GLU A 91 16.74 -35.32 4.48
C GLU A 91 16.64 -34.98 5.96
N ASN A 92 15.75 -35.67 6.69
CA ASN A 92 15.63 -35.49 8.12
C ASN A 92 16.93 -35.92 8.81
N LEU A 93 17.45 -35.06 9.67
CA LEU A 93 18.67 -35.33 10.43
C LEU A 93 18.33 -35.69 11.88
N THR A 94 18.94 -36.75 12.39
CA THR A 94 18.86 -37.08 13.81
C THR A 94 20.28 -37.12 14.38
N LYS A 95 20.49 -36.39 15.49
CA LYS A 95 21.82 -36.32 16.14
C LYS A 95 21.70 -36.38 17.67
N THR A 96 22.49 -37.22 18.31
CA THR A 96 22.57 -37.25 19.76
C THR A 96 23.59 -36.23 20.27
N VAL A 97 23.20 -35.47 21.30
CA VAL A 97 23.98 -34.38 21.91
C VAL A 97 24.01 -34.60 23.43
N ILE A 98 25.17 -34.46 24.05
CA ILE A 98 25.36 -34.56 25.49
C ILE A 98 25.26 -33.17 26.12
N VAL A 99 24.40 -32.99 27.11
CA VAL A 99 24.26 -31.78 27.91
C VAL A 99 24.93 -31.96 29.25
N ASN A 100 25.93 -31.12 29.52
CA ASN A 100 26.62 -31.07 30.79
C ASN A 100 25.95 -30.12 31.79
N PRO A 101 26.12 -30.29 33.09
CA PRO A 101 25.55 -29.42 34.10
C PRO A 101 26.01 -27.97 33.95
N GLY A 102 25.05 -27.04 33.80
CA GLY A 102 25.32 -25.61 33.75
C GLY A 102 25.99 -25.11 32.44
N GLU A 103 26.26 -25.99 31.47
CA GLU A 103 26.94 -25.66 30.22
C GLU A 103 25.95 -25.49 29.06
N SER A 104 26.34 -24.67 28.08
CA SER A 104 25.69 -24.59 26.78
C SER A 104 26.48 -25.44 25.76
N THR A 105 25.92 -26.57 25.37
CA THR A 105 26.52 -27.42 24.35
C THR A 105 26.25 -26.81 22.97
N ALA A 106 27.30 -26.39 22.29
CA ALA A 106 27.23 -25.87 20.92
C ALA A 106 27.22 -26.99 19.90
N VAL A 107 26.33 -26.97 18.93
CA VAL A 107 26.18 -27.97 17.89
C VAL A 107 26.05 -27.33 16.52
N SER A 108 26.83 -27.77 15.55
CA SER A 108 26.61 -27.42 14.14
C SER A 108 25.96 -28.59 13.44
N LEU A 109 24.82 -28.36 12.79
CA LEU A 109 24.08 -29.38 12.06
C LEU A 109 24.07 -29.01 10.58
N GLN A 110 24.25 -30.00 9.73
CA GLN A 110 24.26 -29.85 8.30
C GLN A 110 23.25 -30.82 7.69
N LEU A 111 22.27 -30.29 6.96
CA LEU A 111 21.33 -31.13 6.25
C LEU A 111 21.81 -31.42 4.83
N GLN A 112 21.50 -32.62 4.38
CA GLN A 112 21.72 -33.06 3.02
C GLN A 112 20.42 -32.88 2.24
N VAL A 113 20.53 -32.46 0.98
CA VAL A 113 19.36 -32.39 0.07
C VAL A 113 18.87 -33.84 -0.14
N GLY A 114 17.54 -34.04 -0.08
CA GLY A 114 16.94 -35.36 -0.16
C GLY A 114 17.34 -36.12 -1.41
N SER A 115 17.94 -37.32 -1.23
CA SER A 115 18.53 -38.15 -2.28
C SER A 115 17.50 -39.01 -3.02
N GLU A 116 16.44 -38.45 -3.59
CA GLU A 116 15.86 -39.08 -4.79
C GLU A 116 16.65 -38.58 -6.00
N LYS A 117 17.37 -39.53 -6.64
CA LYS A 117 18.29 -39.37 -7.76
C LYS A 117 17.92 -38.25 -8.74
N GLN A 118 18.19 -37.04 -8.39
CA GLN A 118 18.45 -35.94 -9.34
C GLN A 118 19.20 -34.84 -8.59
N SER A 119 20.34 -34.50 -9.10
CA SER A 119 21.02 -33.25 -8.75
C SER A 119 20.10 -32.09 -9.12
N VAL A 120 19.23 -31.70 -8.21
CA VAL A 120 18.70 -30.34 -8.23
C VAL A 120 19.94 -29.50 -8.00
N LEU A 121 20.50 -29.03 -9.07
CA LEU A 121 21.44 -27.93 -9.03
C LEU A 121 20.59 -26.78 -8.48
N VAL A 122 20.63 -26.59 -7.17
CA VAL A 122 20.16 -25.37 -6.51
C VAL A 122 21.10 -24.31 -7.07
N THR A 123 20.74 -23.82 -8.25
CA THR A 123 21.38 -22.64 -8.82
C THR A 123 21.06 -21.53 -7.86
N ALA A 124 22.05 -21.18 -7.12
CA ALA A 124 22.16 -20.22 -6.06
C ALA A 124 21.09 -19.12 -6.08
N GLY A 125 20.30 -19.04 -5.05
CA GLY A 125 19.59 -17.85 -4.61
C GLY A 125 18.06 -18.00 -4.52
N SER A 126 17.30 -18.08 -5.62
CA SER A 126 15.82 -17.95 -5.54
C SER A 126 15.11 -19.19 -4.97
N ALA A 127 15.46 -20.39 -5.41
CA ALA A 127 14.84 -21.61 -4.90
C ALA A 127 15.14 -21.87 -3.40
N SER A 128 16.32 -21.43 -2.92
CA SER A 128 16.67 -21.50 -1.50
C SER A 128 15.82 -20.55 -0.65
N ALA A 129 15.59 -19.34 -1.13
CA ALA A 129 14.82 -18.35 -0.41
C ALA A 129 13.31 -18.67 -0.37
N GLU A 130 12.76 -19.23 -1.45
CA GLU A 130 11.37 -19.71 -1.46
C GLU A 130 11.18 -20.91 -0.52
N VAL A 131 12.16 -21.83 -0.44
CA VAL A 131 12.14 -22.94 0.52
C VAL A 131 12.13 -22.40 1.96
N GLU A 132 12.93 -21.39 2.24
CA GLU A 132 12.97 -20.72 3.54
C GLU A 132 11.61 -20.08 3.88
N ALA A 133 11.01 -19.35 2.95
CA ALA A 133 9.69 -18.73 3.11
C ALA A 133 8.60 -19.77 3.42
N VAL A 134 8.52 -20.85 2.65
CA VAL A 134 7.54 -21.94 2.87
C VAL A 134 7.75 -22.64 4.22
N ASN A 135 8.99 -22.80 4.68
CA ASN A 135 9.24 -23.36 6.02
C ASN A 135 8.85 -22.41 7.14
N GLU A 136 9.02 -21.10 6.95
CA GLU A 136 8.55 -20.08 7.89
C GLU A 136 7.02 -20.12 8.01
N GLU A 137 6.30 -20.14 6.89
CA GLU A 137 4.83 -20.30 6.85
C GLU A 137 4.37 -21.58 7.57
N ARG A 138 5.02 -22.72 7.30
CA ARG A 138 4.72 -24.00 7.93
C ARG A 138 4.83 -23.98 9.45
N THR A 139 5.81 -23.26 9.99
CA THR A 139 6.11 -23.25 11.43
C THR A 139 5.42 -22.13 12.19
N ALA A 140 4.86 -21.13 11.51
CA ALA A 140 4.17 -20.02 12.12
C ALA A 140 2.93 -20.43 12.91
N ASP A 141 2.64 -19.72 13.99
CA ASP A 141 1.42 -19.90 14.79
C ASP A 141 0.19 -19.21 14.15
N ASN A 142 0.44 -18.13 13.43
CA ASN A 142 -0.57 -17.40 12.66
C ASN A 142 -0.59 -17.86 11.20
N LEU A 143 -1.62 -17.44 10.48
CA LEU A 143 -1.67 -17.55 9.02
C LEU A 143 -0.83 -16.45 8.40
N ILE A 144 0.37 -16.80 7.95
CA ILE A 144 1.28 -15.87 7.28
C ILE A 144 1.60 -16.35 5.87
N GLN A 145 1.97 -15.39 5.02
CA GLN A 145 2.61 -15.62 3.73
C GLN A 145 3.91 -14.81 3.68
N VAL A 146 4.97 -15.40 3.16
CA VAL A 146 6.31 -14.79 3.12
C VAL A 146 6.81 -14.71 1.68
N MET A 147 7.16 -13.50 1.24
CA MET A 147 7.80 -13.27 -0.06
C MET A 147 9.23 -12.78 0.14
N PRO A 148 10.24 -13.58 -0.18
CA PRO A 148 11.64 -13.18 -0.03
C PRO A 148 12.09 -12.22 -1.13
N THR A 149 13.16 -11.44 -0.88
CA THR A 149 13.72 -10.48 -1.85
C THR A 149 13.93 -11.05 -3.25
N GLN A 150 14.36 -12.32 -3.34
CA GLN A 150 14.62 -12.95 -4.63
C GLN A 150 13.34 -13.11 -5.47
N THR A 151 12.21 -13.38 -4.83
CA THR A 151 10.90 -13.44 -5.48
C THR A 151 10.39 -12.03 -5.78
N ILE A 152 10.58 -11.08 -4.84
CA ILE A 152 10.22 -9.67 -5.03
C ILE A 152 10.91 -9.10 -6.29
N THR A 153 12.22 -9.34 -6.45
CA THR A 153 13.01 -8.81 -7.59
C THR A 153 13.04 -9.73 -8.80
N SER A 154 12.19 -10.75 -8.85
CA SER A 154 12.12 -11.71 -9.97
C SER A 154 11.33 -11.21 -11.18
N LEU A 155 10.58 -10.13 -11.03
CA LEU A 155 9.83 -9.43 -12.07
C LEU A 155 10.15 -7.93 -12.02
N PRO A 156 9.91 -7.20 -13.10
CA PRO A 156 10.30 -5.79 -13.24
C PRO A 156 9.27 -4.85 -12.59
N ASP A 157 8.98 -5.04 -11.31
CA ASP A 157 8.02 -4.20 -10.59
C ASP A 157 8.56 -2.79 -10.39
N ARG A 158 7.69 -1.79 -10.52
CA ARG A 158 8.04 -0.38 -10.36
C ARG A 158 8.25 -0.02 -8.89
N ASN A 159 7.40 -0.59 -8.02
CA ASN A 159 7.48 -0.41 -6.57
C ASN A 159 7.16 -1.71 -5.83
N LEU A 160 7.26 -1.68 -4.50
CA LEU A 160 7.05 -2.87 -3.68
C LEU A 160 5.58 -3.32 -3.66
N GLY A 161 4.61 -2.42 -3.81
CA GLY A 161 3.19 -2.76 -3.88
C GLY A 161 2.88 -3.68 -5.06
N ASP A 162 3.43 -3.40 -6.25
CA ASP A 162 3.26 -4.26 -7.42
C ASP A 162 3.79 -5.68 -7.15
N ALA A 163 4.92 -5.81 -6.46
CA ALA A 163 5.46 -7.12 -6.08
C ALA A 163 4.52 -7.88 -5.12
N ILE A 164 3.99 -7.21 -4.11
CA ILE A 164 3.11 -7.80 -3.08
C ILE A 164 1.79 -8.28 -3.68
N SER A 165 1.28 -7.66 -4.74
CA SER A 165 0.02 -8.04 -5.40
C SER A 165 -0.03 -9.48 -5.89
N ARG A 166 1.14 -10.13 -6.04
CA ARG A 166 1.23 -11.54 -6.43
C ARG A 166 0.96 -12.52 -5.29
N MET A 167 0.81 -12.04 -4.06
CA MET A 167 0.41 -12.85 -2.91
C MET A 167 -1.10 -13.11 -2.93
N ALA A 168 -1.55 -14.21 -2.34
CA ALA A 168 -2.96 -14.58 -2.36
C ALA A 168 -3.82 -13.58 -1.56
N SER A 169 -4.97 -13.18 -2.15
CA SER A 169 -5.93 -12.24 -1.56
C SER A 169 -5.37 -10.84 -1.32
N VAL A 170 -4.40 -10.43 -2.12
CA VAL A 170 -3.86 -9.07 -2.12
C VAL A 170 -4.42 -8.34 -3.33
N ALA A 171 -5.12 -7.24 -3.09
CA ALA A 171 -5.58 -6.28 -4.10
C ALA A 171 -4.77 -4.98 -3.97
N LEU A 172 -4.72 -4.20 -5.05
CA LEU A 172 -4.06 -2.91 -5.10
C LEU A 172 -5.06 -1.82 -5.45
N THR A 173 -4.95 -0.69 -4.79
CA THR A 173 -5.35 0.57 -5.41
C THR A 173 -4.19 1.06 -6.26
N ARG A 174 -4.52 1.74 -7.34
CA ARG A 174 -3.52 2.29 -8.26
C ARG A 174 -3.74 3.78 -8.41
N ASN A 175 -2.66 4.50 -8.44
CA ASN A 175 -2.63 5.88 -8.84
C ASN A 175 -1.66 6.01 -10.01
N GLU A 176 -2.14 6.55 -11.12
CA GLU A 176 -1.33 6.75 -12.31
C GLU A 176 -0.56 5.49 -12.77
N GLY A 177 -1.29 4.34 -12.76
CA GLY A 177 -0.81 3.02 -13.18
C GLY A 177 0.16 2.32 -12.26
N GLN A 178 0.49 2.89 -11.11
CA GLN A 178 1.38 2.29 -10.13
C GLN A 178 0.63 1.93 -8.85
N ALA A 179 1.09 0.87 -8.18
CA ALA A 179 0.53 0.50 -6.91
C ALA A 179 0.74 1.61 -5.87
N ASN A 180 -0.34 2.01 -5.22
CA ASN A 180 -0.33 2.99 -4.16
C ASN A 180 -0.60 2.30 -2.82
N PHE A 181 -1.82 1.86 -2.57
CA PHE A 181 -2.18 1.17 -1.34
C PHE A 181 -2.46 -0.31 -1.58
N VAL A 182 -2.32 -1.08 -0.51
CA VAL A 182 -2.53 -2.53 -0.51
C VAL A 182 -3.71 -2.89 0.37
N ALA A 183 -4.66 -3.60 -0.22
CA ALA A 183 -5.83 -4.14 0.44
C ALA A 183 -5.72 -5.66 0.62
N LEU A 184 -6.05 -6.17 1.79
CA LEU A 184 -6.00 -7.59 2.10
C LEU A 184 -7.42 -8.17 2.23
N ARG A 185 -7.64 -9.34 1.61
CA ARG A 185 -8.90 -10.11 1.73
C ARG A 185 -10.17 -9.33 1.40
N GLY A 186 -10.05 -8.40 0.43
CA GLY A 186 -11.18 -7.59 -0.03
C GLY A 186 -11.71 -6.58 0.99
N GLY A 187 -10.92 -6.29 2.03
CA GLY A 187 -11.12 -5.13 2.87
C GLY A 187 -10.60 -3.88 2.17
N GLU A 188 -11.03 -2.71 2.63
CA GLU A 188 -10.47 -1.43 2.23
C GLU A 188 -9.00 -1.31 2.67
N PRO A 189 -8.13 -0.55 1.99
CA PRO A 189 -6.72 -0.39 2.39
C PRO A 189 -6.54 0.08 3.84
N ARG A 190 -7.42 0.93 4.36
CA ARG A 190 -7.43 1.40 5.77
C ARG A 190 -7.55 0.26 6.80
N LEU A 191 -8.03 -0.91 6.39
CA LEU A 191 -8.12 -2.10 7.23
C LEU A 191 -6.81 -2.91 7.27
N THR A 192 -5.76 -2.45 6.56
CA THR A 192 -4.45 -3.10 6.46
C THR A 192 -3.40 -2.31 7.24
N ASN A 193 -2.70 -2.96 8.16
CA ASN A 193 -1.61 -2.34 8.91
C ASN A 193 -0.26 -2.64 8.25
N THR A 194 0.60 -1.62 8.06
CA THR A 194 1.94 -1.80 7.51
C THR A 194 3.01 -1.49 8.56
N THR A 195 3.98 -2.41 8.68
CA THR A 195 5.10 -2.29 9.61
C THR A 195 6.44 -2.51 8.91
N VAL A 196 7.51 -2.00 9.50
CA VAL A 196 8.91 -2.37 9.18
C VAL A 196 9.52 -2.98 10.43
N ASP A 197 9.89 -4.26 10.37
CA ASP A 197 10.40 -5.02 11.55
C ASP A 197 9.49 -4.89 12.79
N GLY A 198 8.16 -4.89 12.59
CA GLY A 198 7.14 -4.75 13.63
C GLY A 198 6.87 -3.33 14.11
N PHE A 199 7.56 -2.31 13.59
CA PHE A 199 7.30 -0.90 13.86
C PHE A 199 6.28 -0.34 12.88
N ASN A 200 5.19 0.28 13.37
CA ASN A 200 4.15 0.87 12.54
C ASN A 200 4.67 2.05 11.74
N MET A 201 4.66 1.91 10.41
CA MET A 201 5.10 2.97 9.53
C MET A 201 4.11 4.14 9.54
N PRO A 202 4.63 5.37 9.54
CA PRO A 202 3.78 6.54 9.35
C PRO A 202 3.22 6.57 7.91
N SER A 203 1.96 7.02 7.77
CA SER A 203 1.39 7.38 6.48
C SER A 203 2.11 8.61 5.93
N GLN A 204 2.26 8.67 4.63
CA GLN A 204 2.79 9.84 3.94
C GLN A 204 1.68 10.78 3.47
N ASP A 205 0.48 10.22 3.21
CA ASP A 205 -0.61 10.94 2.56
C ASP A 205 -1.51 11.70 3.53
N PRO A 206 -2.07 12.85 3.09
CA PRO A 206 -2.91 13.69 3.92
C PRO A 206 -4.21 13.01 4.36
N GLY A 207 -4.50 13.10 5.65
CA GLY A 207 -5.80 12.73 6.22
C GLY A 207 -6.13 11.26 6.30
N ILE A 208 -5.19 10.36 5.92
CA ILE A 208 -5.38 8.90 5.90
C ILE A 208 -4.28 8.15 6.66
N ARG A 209 -4.58 6.91 7.08
CA ARG A 209 -3.66 6.06 7.85
C ARG A 209 -2.89 5.05 6.99
N GLU A 210 -3.28 4.86 5.76
CA GLU A 210 -2.68 3.92 4.84
C GLU A 210 -1.21 4.27 4.57
N PHE A 211 -0.39 3.23 4.47
CA PHE A 211 1.01 3.37 4.07
C PHE A 211 1.12 3.33 2.54
N ASP A 212 1.70 4.37 1.96
CA ASP A 212 1.92 4.46 0.52
C ASP A 212 3.15 3.65 0.07
N PHE A 213 2.90 2.57 -0.69
CA PHE A 213 3.93 1.73 -1.28
C PHE A 213 4.57 2.33 -2.53
N PHE A 214 3.99 3.39 -3.08
CA PHE A 214 4.47 4.08 -4.27
C PHE A 214 5.93 4.50 -4.14
N SER A 215 6.34 4.95 -2.96
CA SER A 215 7.69 5.42 -2.68
C SER A 215 8.70 4.31 -2.41
N VAL A 216 8.29 3.04 -2.22
CA VAL A 216 9.15 1.97 -1.72
C VAL A 216 9.79 1.14 -2.84
N PRO A 217 11.12 1.25 -3.05
CA PRO A 217 11.81 0.40 -4.01
C PRO A 217 11.89 -1.07 -3.55
N PRO A 218 11.62 -2.04 -4.46
CA PRO A 218 11.54 -3.45 -4.08
C PRO A 218 12.84 -4.05 -3.51
N GLY A 219 14.00 -3.56 -3.94
CA GLY A 219 15.31 -4.17 -3.62
C GLY A 219 15.87 -3.86 -2.23
N ILE A 220 15.23 -2.99 -1.44
CA ILE A 220 15.75 -2.58 -0.12
C ILE A 220 15.34 -3.51 1.02
N VAL A 221 14.24 -4.26 0.88
CA VAL A 221 13.73 -5.20 1.89
C VAL A 221 14.37 -6.59 1.78
N GLY A 222 14.40 -7.32 2.87
CA GLY A 222 14.84 -8.72 2.94
C GLY A 222 13.73 -9.70 2.57
N SER A 223 12.54 -9.45 3.07
CA SER A 223 11.31 -10.16 2.74
C SER A 223 10.09 -9.30 3.10
N VAL A 224 8.94 -9.71 2.59
CA VAL A 224 7.63 -9.20 3.01
C VAL A 224 6.87 -10.33 3.66
N THR A 225 6.36 -10.10 4.86
CA THR A 225 5.49 -11.05 5.57
C THR A 225 4.09 -10.49 5.67
N VAL A 226 3.13 -11.15 5.04
CA VAL A 226 1.70 -10.82 5.16
C VAL A 226 1.07 -11.72 6.20
N SER A 227 0.58 -11.15 7.30
CA SER A 227 -0.19 -11.85 8.33
C SER A 227 -1.67 -11.60 8.10
N LYS A 228 -2.42 -12.65 7.77
CA LYS A 228 -3.86 -12.56 7.45
C LYS A 228 -4.75 -12.61 8.68
N THR A 229 -4.18 -13.02 9.82
CA THR A 229 -4.83 -13.09 11.13
C THR A 229 -3.93 -12.48 12.20
N LEU A 230 -4.52 -11.92 13.23
CA LEU A 230 -3.80 -11.28 14.33
C LEU A 230 -3.65 -12.23 15.52
N SER A 231 -2.53 -12.15 16.22
CA SER A 231 -2.31 -12.75 17.54
C SER A 231 -2.11 -11.65 18.58
N ALA A 232 -2.29 -11.98 19.86
CA ALA A 232 -2.24 -10.98 20.93
C ALA A 232 -0.91 -10.21 21.02
N ASN A 233 0.20 -10.77 20.55
CA ASN A 233 1.50 -10.12 20.49
C ASN A 233 1.71 -9.22 19.25
N LYS A 234 0.71 -9.10 18.37
CA LYS A 234 0.68 -8.15 17.26
C LYS A 234 -0.21 -6.97 17.61
N ASP A 235 -0.05 -5.85 16.93
CA ASP A 235 -0.93 -4.71 17.10
C ASP A 235 -2.35 -5.06 16.71
N GLY A 236 -3.31 -4.40 17.37
CA GLY A 236 -4.72 -4.60 17.10
C GLY A 236 -5.19 -4.07 15.76
N ASP A 237 -4.43 -3.16 15.15
CA ASP A 237 -4.73 -2.61 13.83
C ASP A 237 -4.59 -3.67 12.74
N GLY A 238 -5.46 -3.59 11.75
CA GLY A 238 -5.40 -4.47 10.60
C GLY A 238 -6.44 -5.58 10.62
N ILE A 239 -7.73 -5.22 10.63
CA ILE A 239 -8.84 -6.19 10.45
C ILE A 239 -8.65 -6.99 9.15
N GLY A 240 -8.17 -6.36 8.07
CA GLY A 240 -7.82 -7.02 6.82
C GLY A 240 -6.63 -7.97 6.96
N GLY A 241 -5.65 -7.54 7.73
CA GLY A 241 -4.37 -8.20 7.97
C GLY A 241 -3.25 -7.19 8.20
N SER A 242 -2.01 -7.68 8.31
CA SER A 242 -0.82 -6.85 8.52
C SER A 242 0.28 -7.23 7.53
N ILE A 243 0.98 -6.24 7.01
CA ILE A 243 2.15 -6.38 6.13
C ILE A 243 3.38 -5.93 6.91
N ASP A 244 4.37 -6.81 7.06
CA ASP A 244 5.64 -6.48 7.69
C ASP A 244 6.77 -6.51 6.65
N LEU A 245 7.43 -5.38 6.46
CA LEU A 245 8.60 -5.24 5.62
C LEU A 245 9.83 -5.56 6.46
N VAL A 246 10.37 -6.75 6.27
CA VAL A 246 11.51 -7.22 7.05
C VAL A 246 12.81 -6.70 6.44
N THR A 247 13.63 -6.01 7.23
CA THR A 247 14.94 -5.53 6.76
C THR A 247 15.94 -6.69 6.61
N LYS A 248 16.91 -6.51 5.72
CA LYS A 248 17.99 -7.50 5.52
C LYS A 248 18.83 -7.66 6.77
N THR A 249 19.24 -8.89 7.10
CA THR A 249 20.14 -9.21 8.21
C THR A 249 21.41 -9.87 7.70
N ALA A 250 22.54 -9.67 8.44
CA ALA A 250 23.83 -10.18 8.02
C ALA A 250 23.92 -11.69 8.20
N SER A 251 24.17 -12.41 7.10
CA SER A 251 24.48 -13.85 7.10
C SER A 251 25.91 -14.15 7.54
N ASP A 252 26.18 -15.39 7.95
CA ASP A 252 27.53 -15.88 8.24
C ASP A 252 28.40 -16.03 6.97
N THR A 253 27.75 -16.21 5.81
CA THR A 253 28.37 -16.11 4.49
C THR A 253 28.22 -14.67 3.96
N PRO A 254 29.29 -14.05 3.44
CA PRO A 254 29.18 -12.72 2.86
C PRO A 254 28.18 -12.68 1.70
N THR A 255 27.38 -11.64 1.64
CA THR A 255 26.41 -11.40 0.57
C THR A 255 26.86 -10.22 -0.26
N TYR A 256 27.00 -10.42 -1.57
CA TYR A 256 27.33 -9.37 -2.53
C TYR A 256 26.44 -9.56 -3.76
N GLN A 257 25.72 -8.55 -4.12
CA GLN A 257 24.90 -8.53 -5.33
C GLN A 257 24.79 -7.11 -5.84
N ILE A 258 24.89 -6.95 -7.13
CA ILE A 258 24.53 -5.72 -7.82
C ILE A 258 23.79 -6.08 -9.10
N THR A 259 22.72 -5.36 -9.39
CA THR A 259 21.93 -5.49 -10.61
C THR A 259 21.72 -4.09 -11.17
N ALA A 260 21.91 -3.95 -12.48
CA ALA A 260 21.65 -2.72 -13.22
C ALA A 260 20.81 -3.06 -14.45
N MET A 261 19.69 -2.39 -14.62
CA MET A 261 18.78 -2.52 -15.74
C MET A 261 18.51 -1.15 -16.35
N GLY A 262 18.33 -1.11 -17.63
CA GLY A 262 17.88 0.05 -18.38
C GLY A 262 16.81 -0.34 -19.37
N GLY A 263 15.89 0.55 -19.65
CA GLY A 263 14.77 0.26 -20.51
C GLY A 263 14.08 1.48 -21.07
N ILE A 264 12.99 1.25 -21.74
CA ILE A 264 12.12 2.28 -22.29
C ILE A 264 10.67 1.91 -22.02
N SER A 265 9.87 2.92 -21.63
CA SER A 265 8.41 2.83 -21.70
C SER A 265 7.97 3.23 -23.11
N ALA A 266 7.19 2.35 -23.75
CA ALA A 266 6.52 2.70 -24.99
C ALA A 266 5.45 3.75 -24.67
N MET A 267 5.43 4.83 -25.46
CA MET A 267 4.42 5.88 -25.31
C MET A 267 3.59 5.93 -26.58
N GLY A 268 2.30 5.58 -26.46
CA GLY A 268 1.37 5.71 -27.58
C GLY A 268 1.16 7.18 -27.94
N GLY A 269 1.07 7.44 -29.25
CA GLY A 269 0.76 8.77 -29.75
C GLY A 269 1.94 9.71 -29.96
N PHE A 270 3.10 9.43 -29.41
CA PHE A 270 4.31 10.20 -29.63
C PHE A 270 5.18 9.58 -30.72
N THR A 271 5.90 10.43 -31.47
CA THR A 271 6.95 9.92 -32.40
C THR A 271 8.00 9.18 -31.57
N PRO A 272 8.40 7.96 -31.96
CA PRO A 272 9.07 7.00 -31.08
C PRO A 272 10.41 7.44 -30.48
N ILE A 273 11.05 8.45 -30.96
CA ILE A 273 12.44 8.81 -30.60
C ILE A 273 12.51 10.07 -29.75
N GLU A 274 11.60 11.04 -29.90
CA GLU A 274 11.67 12.33 -29.20
C GLU A 274 11.09 12.28 -27.78
N ASN A 275 10.23 11.30 -27.50
CA ASN A 275 9.50 11.20 -26.24
C ASN A 275 9.56 9.81 -25.61
N ALA A 276 10.36 8.87 -26.14
CA ALA A 276 10.65 7.64 -25.44
C ALA A 276 11.38 7.96 -24.13
N ARG A 277 10.75 7.65 -23.00
CA ARG A 277 11.32 7.93 -21.70
C ARG A 277 12.18 6.76 -21.25
N PRO A 278 13.44 7.01 -20.91
CA PRO A 278 14.30 5.96 -20.39
C PRO A 278 13.84 5.57 -18.99
N ASN A 279 13.93 4.27 -18.70
CA ASN A 279 13.83 3.72 -17.37
C ASN A 279 15.18 3.18 -16.94
N ALA A 280 15.51 3.32 -15.67
CA ALA A 280 16.72 2.76 -15.10
C ALA A 280 16.43 2.19 -13.72
N ASP A 281 17.04 1.05 -13.41
CA ASP A 281 16.94 0.43 -12.10
C ASP A 281 18.30 -0.15 -11.71
N ILE A 282 18.86 0.32 -10.60
CA ILE A 282 20.13 -0.13 -10.06
C ILE A 282 19.93 -0.48 -8.61
N TYR A 283 20.10 -1.74 -8.26
CA TYR A 283 20.00 -2.17 -6.88
C TYR A 283 21.11 -3.14 -6.50
N GLY A 284 21.44 -3.16 -5.22
CA GLY A 284 22.46 -4.05 -4.72
C GLY A 284 22.35 -4.31 -3.24
N THR A 285 23.03 -5.34 -2.82
CA THR A 285 23.16 -5.75 -1.41
C THR A 285 24.62 -6.04 -1.10
N TRP A 286 25.10 -5.48 -0.01
CA TRP A 286 26.40 -5.77 0.55
C TRP A 286 26.24 -6.16 2.01
N GLY A 287 26.80 -7.31 2.41
CA GLY A 287 26.70 -7.75 3.80
C GLY A 287 27.78 -8.77 4.18
N ARG A 288 28.25 -8.67 5.41
CA ARG A 288 29.19 -9.64 5.99
C ARG A 288 29.24 -9.56 7.50
N ARG A 289 29.83 -10.58 8.11
CA ARG A 289 30.20 -10.58 9.52
C ARG A 289 31.70 -10.37 9.73
N PHE A 290 32.03 -9.64 10.79
CA PHE A 290 33.39 -9.21 11.11
C PHE A 290 33.93 -9.90 12.35
N GLY A 291 35.28 -10.02 12.41
CA GLY A 291 36.05 -10.64 13.49
C GLY A 291 36.08 -12.16 13.41
N ALA A 292 37.02 -12.79 14.10
CA ALA A 292 37.19 -14.25 14.13
C ALA A 292 35.96 -14.98 14.68
N SER A 293 35.22 -14.35 15.61
CA SER A 293 34.01 -14.92 16.22
C SER A 293 32.72 -14.50 15.48
N LYS A 294 32.80 -13.78 14.34
CA LYS A 294 31.66 -13.31 13.53
C LYS A 294 30.55 -12.66 14.37
N LYS A 295 30.91 -11.95 15.44
CA LYS A 295 29.90 -11.34 16.34
C LYS A 295 29.24 -10.11 15.77
N LEU A 296 29.98 -9.27 15.03
CA LEU A 296 29.46 -8.06 14.43
C LEU A 296 29.00 -8.37 13.01
N GLY A 297 27.71 -8.18 12.72
CA GLY A 297 27.11 -8.30 11.41
C GLY A 297 26.74 -6.92 10.87
N PHE A 298 26.96 -6.69 9.57
CA PHE A 298 26.49 -5.52 8.88
C PHE A 298 25.97 -5.92 7.50
N VAL A 299 24.79 -5.43 7.14
CA VAL A 299 24.21 -5.58 5.81
C VAL A 299 23.50 -4.30 5.41
N VAL A 300 23.61 -3.96 4.16
CA VAL A 300 22.88 -2.85 3.53
C VAL A 300 22.39 -3.27 2.15
N GLY A 301 21.14 -2.97 1.86
CA GLY A 301 20.53 -2.98 0.54
C GLY A 301 20.25 -1.56 0.11
N ALA A 302 20.52 -1.23 -1.14
CA ALA A 302 20.23 0.07 -1.71
C ALA A 302 19.69 -0.09 -3.12
N GLN A 303 18.78 0.79 -3.49
CA GLN A 303 18.21 0.86 -4.83
C GLN A 303 18.07 2.31 -5.27
N TYR A 304 18.35 2.56 -6.53
CA TYR A 304 17.96 3.73 -7.28
C TYR A 304 17.17 3.28 -8.49
N SER A 305 15.99 3.83 -8.71
CA SER A 305 15.23 3.65 -9.93
C SER A 305 14.82 5.01 -10.49
N PHE A 306 14.73 5.07 -11.80
CA PHE A 306 14.22 6.21 -12.54
C PHE A 306 13.13 5.70 -13.47
N ASP A 307 11.93 6.24 -13.32
CA ASP A 307 10.79 5.95 -14.17
C ASP A 307 10.39 7.21 -14.94
N GLY A 308 10.70 7.23 -16.23
CA GLY A 308 10.21 8.24 -17.15
C GLY A 308 8.91 7.75 -17.75
N THR A 309 7.79 8.14 -17.15
CA THR A 309 6.45 7.70 -17.57
C THR A 309 5.70 8.82 -18.26
N GLY A 310 5.02 8.47 -19.35
CA GLY A 310 4.02 9.35 -19.94
C GLY A 310 2.81 8.52 -20.34
N TYR A 311 1.64 9.07 -20.18
CA TYR A 311 0.40 8.39 -20.53
C TYR A 311 -0.68 9.36 -20.96
N ASN A 312 -1.64 8.82 -21.70
CA ASN A 312 -2.85 9.51 -22.10
C ASN A 312 -3.98 9.09 -21.16
N ASP A 313 -4.79 10.05 -20.81
CA ASP A 313 -5.96 9.87 -19.96
C ASP A 313 -7.15 10.63 -20.56
N VAL A 314 -8.30 9.98 -20.58
CA VAL A 314 -9.57 10.56 -21.01
C VAL A 314 -10.51 10.51 -19.83
N GLU A 315 -10.95 11.71 -19.40
CA GLU A 315 -11.94 11.83 -18.32
C GLU A 315 -13.22 12.47 -18.85
N PRO A 316 -14.21 11.67 -19.25
CA PRO A 316 -15.54 12.17 -19.55
C PRO A 316 -16.33 12.46 -18.28
N THR A 317 -17.33 13.34 -18.41
CA THR A 317 -18.39 13.53 -17.41
C THR A 317 -19.66 12.89 -17.98
N PRO A 318 -19.93 11.62 -17.67
CA PRO A 318 -21.06 10.91 -18.26
C PRO A 318 -22.40 11.36 -17.67
N ASP A 319 -23.40 11.44 -18.52
CA ASP A 319 -24.80 11.75 -18.19
C ASP A 319 -25.75 10.97 -19.11
N GLU A 320 -27.03 11.25 -19.04
CA GLU A 320 -28.06 10.74 -19.93
C GLU A 320 -28.73 11.90 -20.70
N ALA A 321 -28.73 11.79 -22.01
CA ALA A 321 -29.46 12.69 -22.85
C ALA A 321 -30.83 12.13 -23.27
N THR A 322 -31.87 12.94 -23.24
CA THR A 322 -33.19 12.56 -23.71
C THR A 322 -33.37 12.87 -25.20
N LEU A 323 -33.66 11.86 -25.98
CA LEU A 323 -33.98 12.01 -27.40
C LEU A 323 -35.37 12.58 -27.60
N ALA A 324 -35.66 13.15 -28.80
CA ALA A 324 -36.97 13.69 -29.16
C ALA A 324 -38.13 12.68 -29.08
N ASN A 325 -37.82 11.37 -29.04
CA ASN A 325 -38.81 10.30 -28.83
C ASN A 325 -38.96 9.89 -27.35
N ASN A 326 -38.46 10.69 -26.42
CA ASN A 326 -38.40 10.45 -24.98
C ASN A 326 -37.55 9.20 -24.58
N GLN A 327 -36.67 8.75 -25.43
CA GLN A 327 -35.71 7.69 -25.07
C GLN A 327 -34.47 8.32 -24.44
N SER A 328 -34.04 7.83 -23.29
CA SER A 328 -32.76 8.19 -22.67
C SER A 328 -31.63 7.41 -23.32
N VAL A 329 -30.53 8.09 -23.61
CA VAL A 329 -29.30 7.49 -24.15
C VAL A 329 -28.09 8.01 -23.37
N PRO A 330 -27.05 7.19 -23.17
CA PRO A 330 -25.81 7.64 -22.58
C PRO A 330 -25.18 8.80 -23.38
N TRP A 331 -24.64 9.77 -22.67
CA TRP A 331 -24.08 11.00 -23.21
C TRP A 331 -22.95 11.52 -22.29
N ASP A 332 -21.98 12.24 -22.82
CA ASP A 332 -20.97 12.94 -22.01
C ASP A 332 -21.25 14.43 -22.04
N ASP A 333 -21.32 15.05 -20.86
CA ASP A 333 -21.50 16.50 -20.71
C ASP A 333 -20.17 17.25 -20.84
N ALA A 334 -19.07 16.63 -20.46
CA ALA A 334 -17.72 17.16 -20.64
C ALA A 334 -16.73 16.04 -20.99
N GLN A 335 -15.63 16.37 -21.61
CA GLN A 335 -14.50 15.46 -21.84
C GLN A 335 -13.17 16.19 -21.72
N ASP A 336 -12.34 15.72 -20.81
CA ASP A 336 -10.95 16.12 -20.70
C ASP A 336 -10.03 15.11 -21.41
N LEU A 337 -9.17 15.62 -22.26
CA LEU A 337 -8.02 14.88 -22.79
C LEU A 337 -6.80 15.31 -22.00
N ARG A 338 -6.16 14.37 -21.32
CA ARG A 338 -5.03 14.63 -20.43
C ARG A 338 -3.78 13.93 -20.91
N THR A 339 -2.71 14.66 -20.95
CA THR A 339 -1.38 14.12 -21.26
C THR A 339 -0.48 14.35 -20.07
N TYR A 340 0.06 13.26 -19.54
CA TYR A 340 0.98 13.28 -18.43
C TYR A 340 2.39 12.94 -18.88
N MET A 341 3.39 13.64 -18.34
CA MET A 341 4.80 13.45 -18.61
C MET A 341 5.61 13.55 -17.32
N PHE A 342 5.81 12.42 -16.65
CA PHE A 342 6.47 12.38 -15.36
C PHE A 342 7.90 11.87 -15.40
N HIS A 343 8.67 12.36 -14.42
CA HIS A 343 10.01 11.90 -14.09
C HIS A 343 10.01 11.49 -12.62
N ARG A 344 10.17 10.21 -12.37
CA ARG A 344 10.02 9.62 -11.04
C ARG A 344 11.31 8.95 -10.57
N PRO A 345 12.32 9.71 -10.12
CA PRO A 345 13.45 9.10 -9.42
C PRO A 345 12.99 8.58 -8.05
N ARG A 346 13.33 7.32 -7.79
CA ARG A 346 13.14 6.68 -6.48
C ARG A 346 14.48 6.21 -5.97
N TYR A 347 14.71 6.33 -4.68
CA TYR A 347 15.85 5.69 -4.05
C TYR A 347 15.51 5.27 -2.63
N GLY A 348 16.17 4.21 -2.21
CA GLY A 348 15.96 3.69 -0.89
C GLY A 348 17.18 2.97 -0.37
N VAL A 349 17.24 2.88 0.95
CA VAL A 349 18.28 2.14 1.68
C VAL A 349 17.61 1.39 2.83
N GLY A 350 17.92 0.10 2.92
CA GLY A 350 17.47 -0.74 4.04
C GLY A 350 18.58 -1.65 4.53
N GLY A 351 18.67 -1.85 5.84
CA GLY A 351 19.67 -2.76 6.36
C GLY A 351 19.81 -2.76 7.87
N SER A 352 20.78 -3.53 8.35
CA SER A 352 20.98 -3.70 9.78
C SER A 352 22.46 -3.80 10.17
N LEU A 353 22.73 -3.34 11.38
CA LEU A 353 23.94 -3.62 12.15
C LEU A 353 23.52 -4.49 13.33
N ASP A 354 24.09 -5.70 13.49
CA ASP A 354 23.79 -6.56 14.61
C ASP A 354 25.04 -6.98 15.38
N TYR A 355 24.89 -7.15 16.70
CA TYR A 355 25.96 -7.63 17.57
C TYR A 355 25.48 -8.81 18.41
N ARG A 356 26.12 -9.97 18.20
CA ARG A 356 25.90 -11.20 18.98
C ARG A 356 26.67 -11.12 20.29
N ILE A 357 25.99 -10.84 21.40
CA ILE A 357 26.60 -10.74 22.73
C ILE A 357 27.08 -12.13 23.16
N LYS A 358 26.16 -13.09 23.12
CA LYS A 358 26.35 -14.50 23.42
C LYS A 358 25.33 -15.35 22.62
N PRO A 359 25.48 -16.69 22.58
CA PRO A 359 24.43 -17.52 22.00
C PRO A 359 23.05 -17.20 22.57
N GLY A 360 22.06 -16.97 21.71
CA GLY A 360 20.71 -16.56 22.09
C GLY A 360 20.53 -15.09 22.52
N SER A 361 21.56 -14.24 22.39
CA SER A 361 21.44 -12.80 22.72
C SER A 361 22.06 -11.94 21.62
N THR A 362 21.22 -11.14 20.97
CA THR A 362 21.65 -10.25 19.87
C THR A 362 20.96 -8.90 20.02
N ILE A 363 21.68 -7.85 19.72
CA ILE A 363 21.17 -6.48 19.59
C ILE A 363 21.23 -6.11 18.12
N PHE A 364 20.23 -5.39 17.64
CA PHE A 364 20.08 -4.90 16.25
C PHE A 364 19.88 -3.41 16.25
N LEU A 365 20.55 -2.74 15.34
CA LEU A 365 20.22 -1.40 14.88
C LEU A 365 19.77 -1.55 13.43
N ARG A 366 18.53 -1.20 13.13
CA ARG A 366 17.92 -1.31 11.80
C ARG A 366 17.61 0.07 11.27
N TYR A 367 17.74 0.24 9.98
CA TYR A 367 17.41 1.48 9.29
C TYR A 367 16.67 1.16 8.00
N PHE A 368 15.63 1.93 7.74
CA PHE A 368 14.84 1.91 6.53
C PHE A 368 14.63 3.35 6.06
N TYR A 369 14.83 3.58 4.76
CA TYR A 369 14.56 4.85 4.12
C TYR A 369 14.10 4.61 2.69
N SER A 370 13.03 5.30 2.29
CA SER A 370 12.54 5.35 0.92
C SER A 370 12.17 6.78 0.55
N PHE A 371 12.41 7.15 -0.71
CA PHE A 371 12.12 8.47 -1.25
C PHE A 371 11.71 8.36 -2.70
N THR A 372 10.70 9.14 -3.06
CA THR A 372 10.29 9.37 -4.45
C THR A 372 10.08 10.87 -4.63
N ARG A 373 10.56 11.39 -5.74
CA ARG A 373 10.12 12.66 -6.28
C ARG A 373 9.22 12.38 -7.46
N ASP A 374 7.98 12.83 -7.40
CA ASP A 374 7.05 12.80 -8.51
C ASP A 374 7.03 14.18 -9.15
N SER A 375 7.71 14.31 -10.28
CA SER A 375 7.82 15.60 -10.94
C SER A 375 7.48 15.47 -12.40
N GLY A 376 6.64 16.38 -12.89
CA GLY A 376 6.21 16.34 -14.27
C GLY A 376 5.22 17.41 -14.64
N ASP A 377 4.80 17.34 -15.87
CA ASP A 377 3.81 18.22 -16.45
C ASP A 377 2.57 17.41 -16.84
N LYS A 378 1.42 17.99 -16.57
CA LYS A 378 0.11 17.55 -17.01
C LYS A 378 -0.47 18.63 -17.92
N SER A 379 -0.92 18.22 -19.05
CA SER A 379 -1.61 19.06 -20.02
C SER A 379 -3.04 18.57 -20.12
N VAL A 380 -4.00 19.46 -19.95
CA VAL A 380 -5.43 19.13 -19.99
C VAL A 380 -6.12 19.98 -21.03
N TYR A 381 -6.78 19.31 -21.93
CA TYR A 381 -7.59 19.93 -22.95
C TYR A 381 -9.04 19.51 -22.78
N THR A 382 -9.86 20.41 -22.24
CA THR A 382 -11.31 20.20 -22.11
C THR A 382 -11.95 20.48 -23.46
N LEU A 383 -12.42 19.44 -24.14
CA LEU A 383 -13.01 19.54 -25.45
C LEU A 383 -14.34 20.30 -25.45
N PHE A 384 -15.14 20.08 -24.44
CA PHE A 384 -16.40 20.75 -24.18
C PHE A 384 -16.75 20.61 -22.70
N ASP A 385 -17.57 21.51 -22.21
CA ASP A 385 -18.04 21.52 -20.83
C ASP A 385 -19.45 22.10 -20.84
N ASN A 386 -20.44 21.22 -20.77
CA ASN A 386 -21.84 21.62 -20.76
C ASN A 386 -22.39 21.53 -19.34
N THR A 387 -23.02 22.58 -18.88
CA THR A 387 -23.71 22.55 -17.58
C THR A 387 -24.83 21.49 -17.61
N PRO A 388 -24.94 20.57 -16.64
CA PRO A 388 -25.99 19.58 -16.59
C PRO A 388 -27.37 20.22 -16.65
N GLY A 389 -28.21 19.81 -17.56
CA GLY A 389 -29.61 20.25 -17.64
C GLY A 389 -30.22 19.86 -18.96
N ALA A 390 -31.11 18.89 -18.96
CA ALA A 390 -32.16 18.54 -19.91
C ALA A 390 -31.89 18.92 -21.38
N GLN A 391 -30.85 18.41 -21.97
CA GLN A 391 -30.60 18.57 -23.41
C GLN A 391 -31.41 17.53 -24.19
N VAL A 392 -32.27 17.98 -25.10
CA VAL A 392 -32.94 17.10 -26.04
C VAL A 392 -32.10 16.98 -27.29
N ILE A 393 -31.57 15.79 -27.53
CA ILE A 393 -30.72 15.50 -28.67
C ILE A 393 -31.56 14.81 -29.77
N ASN A 394 -31.45 15.28 -31.00
CA ASN A 394 -32.06 14.64 -32.15
C ASN A 394 -31.07 13.62 -32.76
N PRO A 395 -31.39 12.32 -32.82
CA PRO A 395 -30.56 11.35 -33.53
C PRO A 395 -30.35 11.77 -34.98
N GLY A 396 -29.09 11.95 -35.37
CA GLY A 396 -28.74 12.39 -36.74
C GLY A 396 -28.59 13.89 -36.90
N ASN A 397 -28.73 14.70 -35.85
CA ASN A 397 -28.35 16.10 -35.87
C ASN A 397 -26.94 16.31 -35.38
N THR A 398 -26.17 16.99 -36.19
CA THR A 398 -24.81 17.44 -35.86
C THR A 398 -24.91 18.72 -35.05
N GLY A 399 -25.19 18.65 -33.75
CA GLY A 399 -25.20 19.85 -32.93
C GLY A 399 -25.94 19.71 -31.62
N CYS A 400 -25.40 20.30 -30.58
CA CYS A 400 -26.13 20.61 -29.37
C CYS A 400 -27.12 21.73 -29.62
N SER A 401 -28.28 21.42 -30.15
CA SER A 401 -29.43 22.33 -30.17
C SER A 401 -30.64 21.54 -29.72
N GLY A 402 -31.17 21.88 -28.56
CA GLY A 402 -32.31 21.18 -28.01
C GLY A 402 -33.37 22.15 -27.58
N THR A 403 -34.63 21.73 -27.63
CA THR A 403 -35.73 22.43 -26.98
C THR A 403 -36.03 21.66 -25.71
N ASP A 404 -35.95 22.31 -24.57
CA ASP A 404 -36.36 21.69 -23.30
C ASP A 404 -37.80 21.17 -23.45
N ALA A 405 -37.97 19.87 -23.29
CA ALA A 405 -39.26 19.21 -23.46
C ALA A 405 -40.29 19.66 -22.40
N THR A 406 -39.85 20.20 -21.28
CA THR A 406 -40.70 20.63 -20.18
C THR A 406 -41.12 22.11 -20.32
N THR A 407 -40.21 22.96 -20.77
CA THR A 407 -40.41 24.42 -20.83
C THR A 407 -40.63 24.94 -22.22
N GLY A 408 -40.36 24.18 -23.28
CA GLY A 408 -40.41 24.63 -24.66
C GLY A 408 -39.33 25.64 -25.03
N ALA A 409 -38.39 25.92 -24.14
CA ALA A 409 -37.28 26.82 -24.38
C ALA A 409 -36.24 26.16 -25.27
N THR A 410 -35.76 26.83 -26.28
CA THR A 410 -34.63 26.39 -27.08
C THR A 410 -33.37 26.53 -26.22
N ALA A 411 -32.73 25.43 -25.88
CA ALA A 411 -31.45 25.47 -25.22
C ALA A 411 -30.42 26.21 -26.10
N PRO A 412 -29.56 27.04 -25.55
CA PRO A 412 -28.46 27.59 -26.31
C PRO A 412 -27.62 26.43 -26.88
N PRO A 413 -27.01 26.60 -28.06
CA PRO A 413 -26.08 25.62 -28.57
C PRO A 413 -25.00 25.32 -27.51
N CYS A 414 -24.34 24.14 -27.55
CA CYS A 414 -23.22 23.79 -26.67
C CYS A 414 -22.11 24.82 -26.81
N ASN A 415 -22.19 25.87 -26.02
CA ASN A 415 -21.40 27.09 -26.19
C ASN A 415 -20.35 27.28 -25.10
N THR A 416 -20.07 26.27 -24.30
CA THR A 416 -18.92 26.40 -23.42
C THR A 416 -17.67 26.21 -24.28
N PRO A 417 -16.87 27.25 -24.50
CA PRO A 417 -15.71 27.16 -25.33
C PRO A 417 -14.74 26.15 -24.72
N PRO A 418 -14.05 25.37 -25.54
CA PRO A 418 -12.96 24.50 -25.05
C PRO A 418 -11.99 25.32 -24.21
N ARG A 419 -11.51 24.72 -23.15
CA ARG A 419 -10.49 25.34 -22.31
C ARG A 419 -9.26 24.45 -22.26
N TYR A 420 -8.16 25.05 -21.97
CA TYR A 420 -6.90 24.37 -21.83
C TYR A 420 -6.28 24.81 -20.50
N TYR A 421 -5.72 23.87 -19.77
CA TYR A 421 -4.84 24.21 -18.67
C TYR A 421 -3.65 23.25 -18.64
N ASN A 422 -2.57 23.74 -18.10
CA ASN A 422 -1.40 22.93 -17.79
C ASN A 422 -1.10 22.98 -16.31
N GLN A 423 -0.39 21.98 -15.84
CA GLN A 423 -0.11 21.79 -14.43
C GLN A 423 1.29 21.22 -14.29
N ALA A 424 2.05 21.77 -13.37
CA ALA A 424 3.29 21.15 -12.93
C ALA A 424 3.10 20.58 -11.54
N GLU A 425 3.68 19.43 -11.33
CA GLU A 425 3.73 18.73 -10.05
C GLU A 425 5.19 18.49 -9.67
N ASP A 426 5.54 18.69 -8.40
CA ASP A 426 6.84 18.38 -7.83
C ASP A 426 6.67 17.80 -6.43
N ALA A 427 5.93 16.71 -6.33
CA ALA A 427 5.67 16.04 -5.08
C ALA A 427 6.92 15.27 -4.59
N ARG A 428 7.17 15.34 -3.31
CA ARG A 428 8.25 14.64 -2.62
C ARG A 428 7.66 13.78 -1.52
N ILE A 429 7.85 12.48 -1.67
CA ILE A 429 7.29 11.50 -0.76
C ILE A 429 8.46 10.73 -0.14
N TYR A 430 8.53 10.68 1.18
CA TYR A 430 9.50 9.82 1.84
C TYR A 430 8.95 9.14 3.08
N SER A 431 9.57 8.01 3.41
CA SER A 431 9.39 7.31 4.67
C SER A 431 10.73 6.89 5.22
N ASP A 432 10.92 7.10 6.51
CA ASP A 432 12.10 6.60 7.21
C ASP A 432 11.75 5.94 8.54
N SER A 433 12.62 5.04 8.99
CA SER A 433 12.57 4.55 10.36
C SER A 433 13.95 4.10 10.82
N ILE A 434 14.22 4.31 12.10
CA ILE A 434 15.36 3.76 12.81
C ILE A 434 14.87 2.98 14.03
N GLN A 435 15.35 1.75 14.18
CA GLN A 435 14.95 0.87 15.27
C GLN A 435 16.18 0.30 15.97
N LEU A 436 16.20 0.41 17.28
CA LEU A 436 17.12 -0.31 18.15
C LEU A 436 16.35 -1.42 18.86
N SER A 437 16.78 -2.67 18.73
CA SER A 437 16.08 -3.80 19.31
C SER A 437 17.03 -4.85 19.85
N GLY A 438 16.54 -5.72 20.72
CA GLY A 438 17.32 -6.82 21.28
C GLY A 438 16.47 -8.02 21.61
N THR A 439 17.03 -9.20 21.35
CA THR A 439 16.46 -10.49 21.75
C THR A 439 17.45 -11.23 22.65
N HIS A 440 16.95 -11.79 23.74
CA HIS A 440 17.79 -12.42 24.75
C HIS A 440 17.14 -13.70 25.27
N VAL A 441 17.90 -14.78 25.30
CA VAL A 441 17.49 -16.06 25.89
C VAL A 441 18.31 -16.33 27.16
N LEU A 442 17.62 -16.53 28.27
CA LEU A 442 18.19 -16.82 29.57
C LEU A 442 17.54 -18.08 30.15
N ASN A 443 18.25 -19.20 30.15
CA ASN A 443 17.74 -20.48 30.66
C ASN A 443 16.38 -20.86 30.05
N ASN A 444 15.32 -20.77 30.87
CA ASN A 444 13.94 -21.13 30.48
C ASN A 444 13.08 -19.92 30.10
N THR A 445 13.70 -18.75 30.01
CA THR A 445 13.03 -17.48 29.78
C THR A 445 13.69 -16.78 28.62
N TRP A 446 12.92 -16.12 27.77
CA TRP A 446 13.43 -15.20 26.77
C TRP A 446 12.69 -13.89 26.85
N TYR A 447 13.34 -12.83 26.44
CA TYR A 447 12.75 -11.50 26.37
C TYR A 447 13.24 -10.75 25.15
N SER A 448 12.41 -9.88 24.64
CA SER A 448 12.72 -8.95 23.55
C SER A 448 12.32 -7.54 23.93
N TRP A 449 12.95 -6.58 23.29
CA TRP A 449 12.62 -5.18 23.42
C TRP A 449 12.95 -4.44 22.13
N SER A 450 12.20 -3.38 21.85
CA SER A 450 12.47 -2.48 20.74
C SER A 450 12.12 -1.04 21.07
N ALA A 451 12.85 -0.12 20.46
CA ALA A 451 12.56 1.30 20.46
C ALA A 451 12.78 1.82 19.04
N ALA A 452 11.79 2.44 18.47
CA ALA A 452 11.81 2.91 17.10
C ALA A 452 11.19 4.30 16.97
N ILE A 453 11.68 5.06 16.01
CA ILE A 453 11.10 6.31 15.55
C ILE A 453 11.15 6.33 14.04
N GLY A 454 10.12 6.89 13.40
CA GLY A 454 10.06 7.04 11.96
C GLY A 454 9.21 8.22 11.56
N ALA A 455 9.42 8.70 10.35
CA ALA A 455 8.68 9.79 9.74
C ALA A 455 8.15 9.40 8.36
N GLY A 456 6.97 9.89 8.03
CA GLY A 456 6.38 9.91 6.71
C GLY A 456 6.14 11.36 6.30
N TYR A 457 6.39 11.67 5.06
CA TYR A 457 6.29 13.03 4.54
C TYR A 457 5.73 13.01 3.12
N PHE A 458 4.78 13.87 2.89
CA PHE A 458 4.32 14.29 1.58
C PHE A 458 4.46 15.81 1.48
N GLY A 459 5.04 16.30 0.41
CA GLY A 459 5.14 17.73 0.17
C GLY A 459 5.11 18.01 -1.30
N ASP A 460 4.16 18.83 -1.72
CA ASP A 460 4.08 19.36 -3.05
C ASP A 460 4.63 20.79 -3.05
N ASN A 461 5.62 21.06 -3.89
CA ASN A 461 6.32 22.34 -3.88
C ASN A 461 6.59 22.87 -5.29
N PRO A 462 5.81 23.75 -5.76
CA PRO A 462 4.37 23.92 -5.61
C PRO A 462 3.61 23.16 -6.69
N PHE A 463 2.41 22.70 -6.38
CA PHE A 463 1.45 22.38 -7.41
C PHE A 463 1.05 23.68 -8.11
N GLU A 464 1.35 23.81 -9.40
CA GLU A 464 1.11 25.03 -10.15
C GLU A 464 0.30 24.73 -11.41
N SER A 465 -0.71 25.54 -11.69
CA SER A 465 -1.52 25.39 -12.91
C SER A 465 -1.67 26.72 -13.65
N GLY A 466 -1.58 26.65 -14.98
CA GLY A 466 -1.81 27.77 -15.86
C GLY A 466 -3.11 27.59 -16.64
N ASN A 467 -3.99 28.58 -16.58
CA ASN A 467 -5.32 28.55 -17.21
C ASN A 467 -5.35 29.33 -18.52
N PHE A 468 -5.90 28.72 -19.57
CA PHE A 468 -6.08 29.31 -20.88
C PHE A 468 -7.55 29.29 -21.29
N THR A 469 -8.11 30.44 -21.56
CA THR A 469 -9.49 30.61 -21.98
C THR A 469 -9.56 30.80 -23.48
N ASN A 470 -10.44 30.06 -24.16
CA ASN A 470 -10.76 30.29 -25.56
C ASN A 470 -11.72 31.48 -25.67
N THR A 471 -11.35 32.49 -26.43
CA THR A 471 -12.19 33.69 -26.67
C THR A 471 -12.88 33.68 -28.03
N ALA A 472 -12.73 32.64 -28.82
CA ALA A 472 -13.42 32.51 -30.09
C ALA A 472 -14.94 32.31 -29.87
N SER A 473 -15.73 32.89 -30.76
CA SER A 473 -17.17 32.68 -30.72
C SER A 473 -17.52 31.31 -31.24
N THR A 474 -17.86 30.39 -30.36
CA THR A 474 -18.22 29.03 -30.70
C THR A 474 -19.63 28.81 -31.22
N THR A 475 -20.37 29.86 -31.59
CA THR A 475 -21.74 29.77 -32.08
C THR A 475 -21.94 28.88 -33.30
N ALA A 476 -20.86 28.56 -34.02
CA ALA A 476 -20.87 27.64 -35.17
C ALA A 476 -20.33 26.23 -34.85
N CYS A 477 -19.83 25.99 -33.62
CA CYS A 477 -19.30 24.69 -33.24
C CYS A 477 -20.40 23.70 -32.92
N GLN A 478 -20.50 22.70 -33.75
CA GLN A 478 -21.41 21.59 -33.60
C GLN A 478 -20.62 20.29 -33.53
N PHE A 479 -21.01 19.39 -32.66
CA PHE A 479 -20.43 18.06 -32.60
C PHE A 479 -21.51 17.01 -32.35
N ASN A 480 -21.21 15.78 -32.74
CA ASN A 480 -21.99 14.61 -32.36
C ASN A 480 -21.07 13.66 -31.60
N GLN A 481 -21.65 12.81 -30.75
CA GLN A 481 -20.89 11.78 -30.06
C GLN A 481 -21.10 10.45 -30.75
N ALA A 482 -20.01 9.83 -31.18
CA ALA A 482 -20.03 8.47 -31.76
C ALA A 482 -19.69 7.46 -30.65
N ALA A 483 -20.66 6.61 -30.35
CA ALA A 483 -20.44 5.48 -29.44
C ALA A 483 -19.45 4.51 -30.07
N THR A 484 -18.41 4.17 -29.34
CA THR A 484 -17.61 2.98 -29.55
C THR A 484 -18.12 1.84 -28.66
N LYS A 485 -17.37 0.77 -28.49
CA LYS A 485 -17.76 -0.33 -27.62
C LYS A 485 -17.93 0.14 -26.16
N ASP A 486 -17.07 1.00 -25.69
CA ASP A 486 -16.89 1.29 -24.27
C ASP A 486 -16.85 2.83 -23.96
N TYR A 487 -16.85 3.72 -24.95
CA TYR A 487 -16.76 5.19 -24.76
C TYR A 487 -17.36 6.00 -25.91
N TYR A 488 -17.54 7.29 -25.71
CA TYR A 488 -18.04 8.25 -26.70
C TYR A 488 -16.93 9.15 -27.21
N VAL A 489 -16.84 9.32 -28.52
CA VAL A 489 -15.85 10.18 -29.19
C VAL A 489 -16.56 11.34 -29.86
N PRO A 490 -16.22 12.60 -29.54
CA PRO A 490 -16.83 13.76 -30.19
C PRO A 490 -16.44 13.84 -31.67
N GLN A 491 -17.44 14.01 -32.52
CA GLN A 491 -17.28 14.19 -33.97
C GLN A 491 -17.60 15.64 -34.33
N TRP A 492 -16.54 16.41 -34.50
CA TRP A 492 -16.64 17.83 -34.83
C TRP A 492 -16.88 18.07 -36.32
N THR A 493 -17.61 19.12 -36.65
CA THR A 493 -17.58 19.64 -38.02
C THR A 493 -16.15 20.15 -38.32
N PRO A 494 -15.69 20.08 -39.62
CA PRO A 494 -14.36 20.59 -39.96
C PRO A 494 -14.11 22.05 -39.57
N ALA A 495 -15.11 22.88 -39.64
CA ALA A 495 -15.01 24.30 -39.27
C ALA A 495 -14.78 24.44 -37.76
N CYS A 496 -15.58 23.78 -36.95
CA CYS A 496 -15.43 23.76 -35.51
C CYS A 496 -14.08 23.20 -35.09
N PHE A 497 -13.69 22.06 -35.66
CA PHE A 497 -12.38 21.45 -35.38
C PHE A 497 -11.23 22.42 -35.68
N SER A 498 -11.28 23.17 -36.78
CA SER A 498 -10.26 24.18 -37.09
C SER A 498 -10.24 25.31 -36.07
N GLU A 499 -11.40 25.74 -35.58
CA GLU A 499 -11.52 26.83 -34.59
C GLU A 499 -10.99 26.42 -33.23
N ILE A 500 -11.42 25.28 -32.72
CA ILE A 500 -11.01 24.81 -31.38
C ILE A 500 -9.54 24.38 -31.31
N ASN A 501 -8.96 23.92 -32.43
CA ASN A 501 -7.54 23.56 -32.52
C ASN A 501 -6.64 24.73 -32.96
N SER A 502 -7.09 25.93 -32.86
CA SER A 502 -6.31 27.12 -33.20
C SER A 502 -5.72 27.74 -31.95
N PRO A 503 -4.42 27.61 -31.65
CA PRO A 503 -3.80 28.07 -30.42
C PRO A 503 -3.85 29.59 -30.25
N GLN A 504 -4.07 30.35 -31.33
CA GLN A 504 -4.28 31.81 -31.29
C GLN A 504 -5.61 32.20 -30.64
N ASN A 505 -6.54 31.28 -30.48
CA ASN A 505 -7.83 31.53 -29.86
C ASN A 505 -7.80 31.36 -28.33
N TYR A 506 -6.73 30.83 -27.78
CA TYR A 506 -6.55 30.58 -26.35
C TYR A 506 -5.65 31.64 -25.73
N PHE A 507 -6.07 32.18 -24.59
CA PHE A 507 -5.33 33.21 -23.89
C PHE A 507 -5.10 32.81 -22.44
N PHE A 508 -3.86 32.92 -21.99
CA PHE A 508 -3.47 32.69 -20.60
C PHE A 508 -4.05 33.79 -19.71
N THR A 509 -4.81 33.40 -18.72
CA THR A 509 -5.58 34.30 -17.85
C THR A 509 -5.08 34.32 -16.40
N GLY A 510 -4.24 33.37 -16.02
CA GLY A 510 -3.71 33.32 -14.67
C GLY A 510 -3.16 31.97 -14.28
N THR A 511 -2.58 31.92 -13.09
CA THR A 511 -2.02 30.72 -12.51
C THR A 511 -2.51 30.53 -11.08
N GLN A 512 -2.50 29.30 -10.62
CA GLN A 512 -2.80 28.90 -9.26
C GLN A 512 -1.61 28.14 -8.68
N ARG A 513 -1.28 28.42 -7.41
CA ARG A 513 -0.20 27.76 -6.67
C ARG A 513 -0.77 27.21 -5.37
N GLU A 514 -0.50 25.93 -5.11
CA GLU A 514 -0.95 25.22 -3.90
C GLU A 514 0.24 24.53 -3.19
N PRO A 515 1.16 25.31 -2.57
CA PRO A 515 2.22 24.69 -1.79
C PRO A 515 1.64 24.11 -0.50
N GLY A 516 2.08 22.89 -0.18
CA GLY A 516 1.65 22.22 1.03
C GLY A 516 2.58 21.10 1.43
N HIS A 517 2.47 20.70 2.68
CA HIS A 517 3.15 19.51 3.15
C HIS A 517 2.40 18.87 4.32
N GLU A 518 2.54 17.55 4.40
CA GLU A 518 2.14 16.76 5.53
C GLU A 518 3.35 16.03 6.11
N GLU A 519 3.40 15.93 7.41
CA GLU A 519 4.42 15.13 8.10
C GLU A 519 3.75 14.32 9.23
N GLN A 520 4.03 13.03 9.28
CA GLN A 520 3.68 12.16 10.38
C GLN A 520 4.91 11.60 11.04
N ILE A 521 5.01 11.71 12.36
CA ILE A 521 6.10 11.14 13.17
C ILE A 521 5.51 10.09 14.09
N ASN A 522 6.03 8.86 13.99
CA ASN A 522 5.67 7.76 14.88
C ASN A 522 6.80 7.43 15.84
N LEU A 523 6.41 7.07 17.08
CA LEU A 523 7.29 6.53 18.12
C LEU A 523 6.76 5.17 18.57
N GLY A 524 7.62 4.16 18.61
CA GLY A 524 7.30 2.81 19.11
C GLY A 524 8.23 2.39 20.24
N LEU A 525 7.67 1.92 21.34
CA LEU A 525 8.41 1.29 22.43
C LEU A 525 7.73 -0.04 22.75
N GLU A 526 8.49 -1.13 22.76
CA GLU A 526 7.94 -2.46 23.01
C GLU A 526 8.86 -3.27 23.91
N GLY A 527 8.25 -4.11 24.76
CA GLY A 527 8.97 -5.08 25.57
C GLY A 527 8.11 -6.31 25.82
N SER A 528 8.71 -7.50 25.64
CA SER A 528 8.02 -8.76 25.92
C SER A 528 8.94 -9.74 26.67
N GLY A 529 8.30 -10.65 27.39
CA GLY A 529 8.97 -11.76 28.04
C GLY A 529 8.15 -13.04 27.89
N ALA A 530 8.85 -14.17 27.80
CA ALA A 530 8.18 -15.46 27.75
C ALA A 530 8.96 -16.50 28.56
N PHE A 531 8.27 -17.50 29.08
CA PHE A 531 8.86 -18.62 29.81
C PHE A 531 8.11 -19.92 29.55
N ARG A 532 8.84 -21.02 29.63
CA ARG A 532 8.28 -22.37 29.51
C ARG A 532 7.78 -22.87 30.85
N TRP A 533 6.65 -23.54 30.82
CA TRP A 533 6.00 -24.18 31.97
C TRP A 533 5.24 -25.43 31.53
N HIS A 534 4.55 -26.11 32.44
CA HIS A 534 3.74 -27.28 32.10
C HIS A 534 2.31 -27.05 32.53
N LEU A 535 1.39 -27.24 31.57
CA LEU A 535 -0.05 -27.19 31.80
C LEU A 535 -0.62 -28.60 31.64
N GLY A 536 -1.10 -29.20 32.72
CA GLY A 536 -1.64 -30.57 32.69
C GLY A 536 -0.68 -31.63 32.16
N GLY A 537 0.63 -31.45 32.39
CA GLY A 537 1.68 -32.35 31.87
C GLY A 537 2.16 -32.04 30.46
N HIS A 538 1.51 -31.11 29.74
CA HIS A 538 1.92 -30.67 28.40
C HIS A 538 2.85 -29.47 28.47
N LEU A 539 3.81 -29.41 27.56
CA LEU A 539 4.71 -28.26 27.46
C LEU A 539 3.94 -27.05 26.98
N SER A 540 4.06 -25.97 27.73
CA SER A 540 3.44 -24.69 27.43
C SER A 540 4.45 -23.55 27.48
N THR A 541 4.18 -22.51 26.73
CA THR A 541 4.91 -21.25 26.74
C THR A 541 3.95 -20.14 27.10
N PHE A 542 4.26 -19.43 28.18
CA PHE A 542 3.51 -18.23 28.55
C PHE A 542 4.31 -17.00 28.12
N GLU A 543 3.68 -16.11 27.36
CA GLU A 543 4.24 -14.86 26.86
C GLU A 543 3.42 -13.67 27.37
N TYR A 544 4.09 -12.59 27.68
CA TYR A 544 3.46 -11.33 28.07
C TYR A 544 4.29 -10.16 27.58
N GLY A 545 3.63 -9.03 27.33
CA GLY A 545 4.35 -7.85 26.86
C GLY A 545 3.50 -6.60 26.88
N GLY A 546 4.16 -5.51 26.54
CA GLY A 546 3.54 -4.20 26.41
C GLY A 546 4.16 -3.42 25.27
N LYS A 547 3.37 -2.58 24.64
CA LYS A 547 3.77 -1.66 23.56
C LYS A 547 3.18 -0.29 23.81
N PHE A 548 3.95 0.74 23.51
CA PHE A 548 3.49 2.11 23.45
C PHE A 548 3.71 2.62 22.02
N ARG A 549 2.66 3.17 21.43
CA ARG A 549 2.73 3.88 20.15
C ARG A 549 2.33 5.33 20.37
N GLY A 550 3.12 6.24 19.84
CA GLY A 550 2.82 7.67 19.80
C GLY A 550 2.87 8.13 18.35
N MET A 551 1.92 8.95 17.95
CA MET A 551 1.84 9.55 16.62
C MET A 551 1.63 11.06 16.77
N HIS A 552 2.32 11.82 15.94
CA HIS A 552 2.04 13.23 15.69
C HIS A 552 1.97 13.44 14.19
N LYS A 553 0.82 13.86 13.70
CA LYS A 553 0.57 14.16 12.29
C LYS A 553 0.07 15.58 12.16
N TYR A 554 0.56 16.28 11.15
CA TYR A 554 0.05 17.61 10.82
C TYR A 554 0.02 17.80 9.32
N ASN A 555 -0.99 18.52 8.86
CA ASN A 555 -1.16 18.98 7.49
C ASN A 555 -1.12 20.50 7.46
N ASN A 556 -0.39 21.07 6.49
CA ASN A 556 -0.24 22.49 6.30
C ASN A 556 -0.21 22.82 4.81
N GLN A 557 -1.34 23.26 4.30
CA GLN A 557 -1.52 23.64 2.91
C GLN A 557 -2.03 25.05 2.82
N TYR A 558 -1.74 25.72 1.71
CA TYR A 558 -2.30 27.03 1.38
C TYR A 558 -2.36 27.21 -0.14
N LYS A 559 -3.28 28.05 -0.58
CA LYS A 559 -3.59 28.32 -1.99
C LYS A 559 -3.43 29.79 -2.30
N SER A 560 -2.88 30.09 -3.47
CA SER A 560 -2.81 31.44 -3.99
C SER A 560 -3.13 31.46 -5.47
N ASN A 561 -3.87 32.47 -5.90
CA ASN A 561 -4.21 32.73 -7.30
C ASN A 561 -3.54 33.99 -7.81
N GLU A 562 -2.93 33.90 -8.99
CA GLU A 562 -2.37 35.05 -9.71
C GLU A 562 -3.17 35.25 -11.01
N THR A 563 -3.85 36.37 -11.11
CA THR A 563 -4.70 36.70 -12.27
C THR A 563 -4.03 37.72 -13.15
N TYR A 564 -4.07 37.51 -14.46
CA TYR A 564 -3.55 38.48 -15.42
C TYR A 564 -4.35 39.81 -15.37
N ALA A 565 -3.62 40.89 -15.10
CA ALA A 565 -4.15 42.23 -14.92
C ALA A 565 -3.95 43.16 -16.13
N GLY A 566 -3.35 42.65 -17.21
CA GLY A 566 -3.11 43.39 -18.43
C GLY A 566 -4.34 43.70 -19.23
N ALA A 567 -4.21 44.55 -20.24
CA ALA A 567 -5.32 44.88 -21.15
C ALA A 567 -5.53 43.76 -22.18
N GLY A 568 -6.79 43.42 -22.45
CA GLY A 568 -7.20 42.44 -23.47
C GLY A 568 -7.67 41.10 -22.87
N ALA A 569 -7.65 40.05 -23.71
CA ALA A 569 -8.15 38.73 -23.33
C ALA A 569 -7.13 37.87 -22.55
N GLY A 570 -5.91 38.35 -22.37
CA GLY A 570 -4.81 37.61 -21.78
C GLY A 570 -3.60 37.48 -22.71
N ILE A 571 -2.66 36.61 -22.38
CA ILE A 571 -1.47 36.34 -23.18
C ILE A 571 -1.73 35.20 -24.15
N PRO A 572 -1.51 35.34 -25.49
CA PRO A 572 -1.83 34.29 -26.44
C PRO A 572 -1.05 32.99 -26.14
N MET A 573 -1.72 31.86 -26.21
CA MET A 573 -1.12 30.52 -26.02
C MET A 573 0.07 30.27 -26.95
N THR A 574 0.06 30.89 -28.12
CA THR A 574 1.17 30.83 -29.09
C THR A 574 2.50 31.34 -28.53
N THR A 575 2.49 32.14 -27.46
CA THR A 575 3.69 32.61 -26.74
C THR A 575 4.41 31.43 -26.07
N PHE A 576 3.67 30.44 -25.58
CA PHE A 576 4.17 29.33 -24.78
C PHE A 576 4.23 27.99 -25.54
N ARG A 577 3.74 27.97 -26.76
CA ARG A 577 3.56 26.74 -27.54
C ARG A 577 4.88 25.98 -27.76
N ASN A 578 4.87 24.70 -27.47
CA ASN A 578 6.05 23.81 -27.65
C ASN A 578 6.01 22.98 -28.96
N ASN A 579 5.07 23.16 -29.85
CA ASN A 579 4.86 22.40 -31.09
C ASN A 579 4.60 20.89 -30.91
N LEU A 580 4.35 20.41 -29.71
CA LEU A 580 4.04 19.02 -29.50
C LEU A 580 2.57 18.75 -29.83
N VAL A 581 2.34 17.85 -30.79
CA VAL A 581 1.01 17.37 -31.18
C VAL A 581 1.03 15.86 -31.11
N GLN A 582 0.01 15.26 -30.52
CA GLN A 582 -0.15 13.81 -30.48
C GLN A 582 -1.11 13.35 -31.58
N PRO A 583 -0.62 12.94 -32.75
CA PRO A 583 -1.50 12.58 -33.88
C PRO A 583 -2.29 11.29 -33.62
N ASN A 584 -1.92 10.53 -32.62
CA ASN A 584 -2.47 9.21 -32.34
C ASN A 584 -2.96 9.07 -30.88
N TYR A 585 -3.50 10.16 -30.34
CA TYR A 585 -3.99 10.18 -28.97
C TYR A 585 -5.05 9.09 -28.76
N TYR A 586 -4.90 8.28 -27.68
CA TYR A 586 -5.77 7.15 -27.39
C TYR A 586 -5.95 6.21 -28.58
N ASN A 587 -4.84 5.74 -29.18
CA ASN A 587 -4.81 4.92 -30.40
C ASN A 587 -5.49 5.56 -31.63
N GLY A 588 -5.51 6.89 -31.69
CA GLY A 588 -6.12 7.66 -32.78
C GLY A 588 -7.63 7.88 -32.66
N ALA A 589 -8.21 7.50 -31.52
CA ALA A 589 -9.63 7.74 -31.26
C ALA A 589 -9.96 9.22 -31.09
N TYR A 590 -9.04 9.97 -30.47
CA TYR A 590 -9.19 11.40 -30.25
C TYR A 590 -8.16 12.20 -31.03
N LYS A 591 -8.45 13.44 -31.27
CA LYS A 591 -7.53 14.43 -31.81
C LYS A 591 -7.16 15.39 -30.70
N ASP A 592 -5.97 15.22 -30.16
CA ASP A 592 -5.41 16.16 -29.20
C ASP A 592 -4.93 17.43 -29.90
N GLY A 593 -5.05 18.56 -29.22
CA GLY A 593 -4.62 19.87 -29.68
C GLY A 593 -3.13 20.11 -29.48
N TYR A 594 -2.76 21.38 -29.38
CA TYR A 594 -1.39 21.77 -29.05
C TYR A 594 -1.19 21.72 -27.54
N ASN A 595 -0.10 21.12 -27.11
CA ASN A 595 0.28 21.08 -25.70
C ASN A 595 1.19 22.27 -25.36
N VAL A 596 1.01 22.78 -24.17
CA VAL A 596 1.86 23.81 -23.55
C VAL A 596 2.32 23.26 -22.21
N TRP A 597 3.64 23.21 -22.02
CA TRP A 597 4.22 22.83 -20.74
C TRP A 597 4.19 24.00 -19.75
N PHE A 598 4.09 23.70 -18.46
CA PHE A 598 3.98 24.71 -17.43
C PHE A 598 5.27 25.53 -17.26
N GLY A 599 6.44 24.94 -17.46
CA GLY A 599 7.73 25.62 -17.29
C GLY A 599 7.83 26.96 -18.03
N PRO A 600 7.55 27.07 -19.34
CA PRO A 600 7.52 28.35 -20.05
C PRO A 600 6.48 29.33 -19.52
N VAL A 601 5.34 28.85 -19.00
CA VAL A 601 4.31 29.71 -18.37
C VAL A 601 4.83 30.29 -17.07
N GLN A 602 5.42 29.45 -16.22
CA GLN A 602 6.01 29.89 -14.96
C GLN A 602 7.13 30.90 -15.19
N GLU A 603 8.03 30.64 -16.13
CA GLU A 603 9.11 31.55 -16.49
C GLU A 603 8.57 32.92 -16.91
N TYR A 604 7.48 32.94 -17.69
CA TYR A 604 6.85 34.19 -18.08
C TYR A 604 6.26 34.96 -16.88
N VAL A 605 5.51 34.28 -16.00
CA VAL A 605 4.92 34.89 -14.81
C VAL A 605 6.01 35.48 -13.89
N ASP A 606 7.10 34.72 -13.66
CA ASP A 606 8.22 35.15 -12.84
C ASP A 606 9.00 36.36 -13.42
N GLN A 607 9.07 36.46 -14.77
CA GLN A 607 9.71 37.58 -15.47
C GLN A 607 8.82 38.81 -15.55
N HIS A 608 7.50 38.69 -15.46
CA HIS A 608 6.52 39.77 -15.66
C HIS A 608 5.58 39.97 -14.46
N PRO A 609 6.05 40.02 -13.22
CA PRO A 609 5.19 40.01 -12.03
C PRO A 609 4.25 41.23 -11.95
N THR A 610 4.55 42.32 -12.67
CA THR A 610 3.68 43.51 -12.73
C THR A 610 2.46 43.34 -13.62
N GLU A 611 2.43 42.32 -14.43
CA GLU A 611 1.26 42.01 -15.29
C GLU A 611 0.23 41.13 -14.58
N PHE A 612 0.51 40.71 -13.36
CA PHE A 612 -0.36 39.82 -12.58
C PHE A 612 -0.77 40.46 -11.27
N THR A 613 -1.99 40.20 -10.85
CA THR A 613 -2.53 40.58 -9.54
C THR A 613 -2.64 39.32 -8.70
N LEU A 614 -1.95 39.32 -7.57
CA LEU A 614 -2.03 38.25 -6.59
C LEU A 614 -3.36 38.38 -5.84
N ASP A 615 -4.24 37.43 -6.01
CA ASP A 615 -5.43 37.29 -5.18
C ASP A 615 -5.03 36.64 -3.86
N ASN A 616 -4.97 37.47 -2.82
CA ASN A 616 -4.69 37.01 -1.46
C ASN A 616 -5.97 36.75 -0.66
N SER A 617 -7.16 36.81 -1.29
CA SER A 617 -8.41 36.50 -0.61
C SER A 617 -8.45 35.01 -0.16
N ASP A 618 -7.77 34.16 -0.92
CA ASP A 618 -7.48 32.76 -0.56
C ASP A 618 -6.18 32.61 0.27
N LYS A 619 -5.72 33.63 0.98
CA LYS A 619 -4.82 33.43 2.12
C LYS A 619 -5.46 32.55 3.21
N GLY A 620 -6.54 31.91 2.82
CA GLY A 620 -7.18 30.88 3.53
C GLY A 620 -6.17 29.78 3.77
N VAL A 621 -5.76 29.66 4.97
CA VAL A 621 -5.39 28.41 5.58
C VAL A 621 -6.39 27.39 5.03
N ASP A 622 -5.92 26.44 4.26
CA ASP A 622 -6.78 25.42 3.70
C ASP A 622 -7.58 24.77 4.83
N SER A 623 -8.84 24.50 4.58
CA SER A 623 -9.74 23.85 5.54
C SER A 623 -9.35 22.40 5.88
N SER A 624 -8.26 21.91 5.31
CA SER A 624 -7.65 20.60 5.64
C SER A 624 -6.48 20.68 6.63
N ASN A 625 -6.13 21.90 7.12
CA ASN A 625 -5.00 22.08 8.03
C ASN A 625 -5.32 21.61 9.45
N TYR A 626 -4.54 20.67 9.97
CA TYR A 626 -4.70 20.16 11.32
C TYR A 626 -3.37 19.72 11.95
N SER A 627 -3.38 19.57 13.26
CA SER A 627 -2.36 18.87 14.03
C SER A 627 -3.04 17.85 14.95
N LEU A 628 -2.68 16.57 14.81
CA LEU A 628 -3.26 15.45 15.53
C LEU A 628 -2.17 14.71 16.30
N VAL A 629 -2.42 14.48 17.58
CA VAL A 629 -1.55 13.67 18.46
C VAL A 629 -2.34 12.48 18.97
N GLU A 630 -1.83 11.26 18.73
CA GLU A 630 -2.44 10.01 19.18
C GLU A 630 -1.46 9.22 20.05
N HIS A 631 -1.95 8.63 21.14
CA HIS A 631 -1.20 7.72 21.99
C HIS A 631 -1.96 6.42 22.20
N ILE A 632 -1.26 5.29 22.05
CA ILE A 632 -1.82 3.95 22.16
C ILE A 632 -0.93 3.08 23.04
N PRO A 633 -1.06 3.16 24.38
CA PRO A 633 -0.51 2.14 25.27
C PRO A 633 -1.29 0.82 25.14
N ALA A 634 -0.57 -0.28 25.08
CA ALA A 634 -1.11 -1.63 24.94
C ALA A 634 -0.39 -2.63 25.83
N GLY A 635 -1.12 -3.69 26.22
CA GLY A 635 -0.56 -4.82 26.95
C GLY A 635 -1.20 -6.13 26.50
N TYR A 636 -0.45 -7.23 26.56
CA TYR A 636 -0.96 -8.54 26.17
C TYR A 636 -0.44 -9.69 27.03
N VAL A 637 -1.20 -10.76 27.02
CA VAL A 637 -0.80 -12.08 27.53
C VAL A 637 -1.18 -13.14 26.50
N MET A 638 -0.32 -14.16 26.35
CA MET A 638 -0.54 -15.27 25.42
C MET A 638 0.01 -16.56 25.99
N ASN A 639 -0.66 -17.68 25.74
CA ASN A 639 -0.17 -19.00 26.10
C ASN A 639 -0.25 -19.97 24.92
N THR A 640 0.87 -20.59 24.61
CA THR A 640 0.98 -21.63 23.59
C THR A 640 1.16 -22.98 24.28
N THR A 641 0.33 -23.99 23.95
CA THR A 641 0.42 -25.34 24.48
C THR A 641 0.56 -26.36 23.37
N ASP A 642 1.59 -27.18 23.44
CA ASP A 642 1.83 -28.31 22.54
C ASP A 642 1.33 -29.61 23.18
N PHE A 643 0.26 -30.19 22.64
CA PHE A 643 -0.29 -31.46 23.06
C PHE A 643 0.40 -32.63 22.36
N SER A 644 0.52 -33.78 23.04
CA SER A 644 1.27 -34.97 22.59
C SER A 644 0.76 -35.56 21.26
N ASN A 645 -0.43 -35.19 20.80
CA ASN A 645 -1.08 -35.73 19.58
C ASN A 645 -0.87 -34.86 18.34
N GLY A 646 0.11 -33.94 18.35
CA GLY A 646 0.35 -33.02 17.21
C GLY A 646 -0.66 -31.87 17.13
N ILE A 647 -1.34 -31.59 18.23
CA ILE A 647 -2.23 -30.46 18.39
C ILE A 647 -1.46 -29.34 19.06
N ARG A 648 -1.53 -28.13 18.51
CA ARG A 648 -0.97 -26.91 19.08
C ARG A 648 -2.07 -25.87 19.26
N LEU A 649 -2.23 -25.37 20.47
CA LEU A 649 -3.23 -24.36 20.86
C LEU A 649 -2.52 -23.08 21.32
N VAL A 650 -2.90 -21.95 20.74
CA VAL A 650 -2.47 -20.62 21.14
C VAL A 650 -3.70 -19.84 21.59
N LEU A 651 -3.67 -19.28 22.79
CA LEU A 651 -4.71 -18.41 23.32
C LEU A 651 -4.08 -17.09 23.75
N GLY A 652 -4.68 -15.98 23.38
CA GLY A 652 -4.15 -14.66 23.66
C GLY A 652 -5.25 -13.63 23.97
N LEU A 653 -4.87 -12.62 24.73
CA LEU A 653 -5.69 -11.44 25.00
C LEU A 653 -4.79 -10.21 24.98
N ARG A 654 -5.19 -9.22 24.23
CA ARG A 654 -4.57 -7.89 24.16
C ARG A 654 -5.57 -6.82 24.57
N ALA A 655 -5.09 -5.78 25.23
CA ALA A 655 -5.86 -4.58 25.55
C ALA A 655 -5.10 -3.35 25.04
N GLU A 656 -5.80 -2.46 24.39
CA GLU A 656 -5.28 -1.17 23.89
C GLU A 656 -6.14 -0.03 24.40
N VAL A 657 -5.51 1.12 24.70
CA VAL A 657 -6.20 2.36 25.02
C VAL A 657 -5.77 3.40 24.01
N THR A 658 -6.73 4.01 23.32
CA THR A 658 -6.44 5.07 22.35
C THR A 658 -6.85 6.42 22.93
N SER A 659 -5.97 7.41 22.84
CA SER A 659 -6.26 8.80 23.17
C SER A 659 -5.83 9.71 22.03
N VAL A 660 -6.72 10.60 21.60
CA VAL A 660 -6.53 11.51 20.47
C VAL A 660 -6.70 12.95 20.94
N ASN A 661 -5.82 13.83 20.47
CA ASN A 661 -5.93 15.28 20.64
C ASN A 661 -5.79 15.93 19.27
N VAL A 662 -6.76 16.75 18.89
CA VAL A 662 -6.83 17.44 17.61
C VAL A 662 -6.79 18.94 17.83
N HIS A 663 -5.99 19.63 17.04
CA HIS A 663 -5.97 21.07 16.89
C HIS A 663 -6.24 21.38 15.42
N ASN A 664 -7.33 22.07 15.14
CA ASN A 664 -7.74 22.50 13.81
C ASN A 664 -8.30 23.92 13.84
N LEU A 665 -8.96 24.34 12.78
CA LEU A 665 -9.54 25.67 12.64
C LEU A 665 -11.07 25.59 12.53
N ALA A 666 -11.73 26.65 12.94
CA ALA A 666 -13.16 26.88 12.69
C ALA A 666 -13.28 28.11 11.79
N PHE A 667 -13.95 27.95 10.66
CA PHE A 667 -14.17 28.99 9.66
C PHE A 667 -15.58 29.53 9.74
N ASP A 668 -15.69 30.86 9.80
CA ASP A 668 -16.97 31.56 9.70
C ASP A 668 -17.44 31.71 8.23
N PRO A 669 -18.67 32.15 7.97
CA PRO A 669 -19.19 32.35 6.60
C PRO A 669 -18.38 33.34 5.74
N ASN A 670 -17.50 34.12 6.33
CA ASN A 670 -16.61 35.07 5.66
C ASN A 670 -15.18 34.51 5.48
N GLY A 671 -14.95 33.26 5.86
CA GLY A 671 -13.62 32.61 5.78
C GLY A 671 -12.65 33.01 6.92
N ASN A 672 -13.11 33.70 7.98
CA ASN A 672 -12.25 34.00 9.11
C ASN A 672 -12.03 32.77 9.97
N ALA A 673 -10.77 32.41 10.21
CA ALA A 673 -10.38 31.23 10.95
C ALA A 673 -10.17 31.52 12.44
N THR A 674 -10.66 30.65 13.30
CA THR A 674 -10.42 30.65 14.74
C THR A 674 -9.85 29.29 15.20
N PRO A 675 -8.81 29.27 16.07
CA PRO A 675 -8.27 28.02 16.58
C PRO A 675 -9.32 27.21 17.35
N ASN A 676 -9.35 25.89 17.09
CA ASN A 676 -10.26 24.96 17.69
C ASN A 676 -9.50 23.73 18.23
N LYS A 677 -10.03 23.06 19.26
CA LYS A 677 -9.36 21.95 19.91
C LYS A 677 -10.36 20.92 20.43
N PHE A 678 -10.06 19.67 20.11
CA PHE A 678 -10.86 18.51 20.55
C PHE A 678 -9.98 17.41 21.15
N SER A 679 -10.59 16.52 21.93
CA SER A 679 -9.94 15.31 22.43
C SER A 679 -10.95 14.18 22.61
N GLY A 680 -10.47 12.94 22.40
CA GLY A 680 -11.26 11.73 22.60
C GLY A 680 -10.42 10.61 23.18
N SER A 681 -11.07 9.60 23.76
CA SER A 681 -10.39 8.38 24.20
C SER A 681 -11.35 7.19 24.29
N TYR A 682 -10.81 5.98 24.02
CA TYR A 682 -11.54 4.71 24.13
C TYR A 682 -10.58 3.56 24.41
N TYR A 683 -11.11 2.36 24.64
CA TYR A 683 -10.32 1.14 24.86
C TYR A 683 -10.89 -0.03 24.06
N ASP A 684 -10.01 -0.97 23.70
CA ASP A 684 -10.33 -2.18 22.96
C ASP A 684 -9.77 -3.42 23.66
N LEU A 685 -10.56 -4.50 23.65
CA LEU A 685 -10.15 -5.83 24.10
C LEU A 685 -10.14 -6.77 22.90
N LEU A 686 -8.99 -7.39 22.64
CA LEU A 686 -8.69 -8.12 21.42
C LEU A 686 -8.28 -9.58 21.75
N PRO A 687 -9.25 -10.48 21.92
CA PRO A 687 -8.99 -11.90 22.11
C PRO A 687 -8.54 -12.56 20.81
N SER A 688 -7.68 -13.58 20.93
CA SER A 688 -7.24 -14.42 19.81
C SER A 688 -7.10 -15.88 20.23
N ALA A 689 -7.40 -16.80 19.33
CA ALA A 689 -7.24 -18.24 19.50
C ALA A 689 -6.80 -18.88 18.19
N SER A 690 -5.77 -19.72 18.23
CA SER A 690 -5.32 -20.49 17.06
C SER A 690 -5.15 -21.96 17.47
N LEU A 691 -5.79 -22.85 16.72
CA LEU A 691 -5.69 -24.29 16.87
C LEU A 691 -5.12 -24.88 15.59
N ARG A 692 -3.96 -25.54 15.70
CA ARG A 692 -3.33 -26.29 14.60
C ARG A 692 -3.26 -27.76 14.96
N PHE A 693 -3.64 -28.63 14.04
CA PHE A 693 -3.51 -30.07 14.20
C PHE A 693 -3.07 -30.76 12.91
N ASN A 694 -2.39 -31.90 13.07
CA ASN A 694 -1.93 -32.69 11.95
C ASN A 694 -3.11 -33.38 11.26
N ALA A 695 -3.28 -33.17 9.96
CA ALA A 695 -4.33 -33.76 9.11
C ALA A 695 -3.79 -34.89 8.24
N GLY A 696 -2.60 -35.38 8.50
CA GLY A 696 -1.92 -36.44 7.77
C GLY A 696 -0.41 -36.20 7.64
N HIS A 697 0.28 -36.96 6.78
CA HIS A 697 1.68 -36.73 6.48
C HIS A 697 1.87 -35.38 5.80
N ASP A 698 2.67 -34.50 6.40
CA ASP A 698 3.00 -33.17 5.90
C ASP A 698 1.77 -32.28 5.60
N SER A 699 0.64 -32.57 6.29
CA SER A 699 -0.61 -31.81 6.15
C SER A 699 -1.07 -31.27 7.50
N TYR A 700 -1.59 -30.06 7.50
CA TYR A 700 -2.09 -29.37 8.68
C TYR A 700 -3.46 -28.78 8.43
N MET A 701 -4.29 -28.74 9.48
CA MET A 701 -5.46 -27.89 9.53
C MET A 701 -5.30 -26.83 10.61
N ARG A 702 -5.75 -25.62 10.30
CA ARG A 702 -5.77 -24.51 11.26
C ARG A 702 -7.19 -23.98 11.39
N LEU A 703 -7.58 -23.71 12.64
CA LEU A 703 -8.78 -22.96 12.97
C LEU A 703 -8.34 -21.77 13.79
N ILE A 704 -8.64 -20.55 13.32
CA ILE A 704 -8.19 -19.33 13.94
C ILE A 704 -9.38 -18.41 14.18
N TYR A 705 -9.40 -17.78 15.35
CA TYR A 705 -10.27 -16.67 15.67
C TYR A 705 -9.41 -15.51 16.16
N ALA A 706 -9.69 -14.30 15.67
CA ALA A 706 -9.04 -13.09 16.12
C ALA A 706 -10.02 -11.91 16.09
N ARG A 707 -9.90 -11.00 17.05
CA ARG A 707 -10.51 -9.69 16.98
C ARG A 707 -9.44 -8.66 16.69
N GLY A 708 -9.68 -7.82 15.66
CA GLY A 708 -8.87 -6.67 15.30
C GLY A 708 -9.68 -5.38 15.35
N VAL A 709 -8.99 -4.27 15.14
CA VAL A 709 -9.58 -2.93 15.06
C VAL A 709 -9.06 -2.20 13.82
N SER A 710 -9.83 -1.23 13.32
CA SER A 710 -9.37 -0.19 12.41
C SER A 710 -9.76 1.16 12.98
N ARG A 711 -8.76 2.02 13.17
CA ARG A 711 -9.00 3.35 13.75
C ARG A 711 -9.55 4.29 12.70
N PRO A 712 -10.37 5.29 13.11
CA PRO A 712 -10.86 6.30 12.20
C PRO A 712 -9.71 7.03 11.50
N GLU A 713 -9.94 7.44 10.26
CA GLU A 713 -8.98 8.25 9.50
C GLU A 713 -8.75 9.61 10.17
N GLU A 714 -7.60 10.22 9.93
CA GLU A 714 -7.30 11.54 10.51
C GLU A 714 -8.25 12.61 9.99
N SER A 715 -8.66 12.54 8.72
CA SER A 715 -9.67 13.44 8.14
C SER A 715 -11.03 13.31 8.83
N GLU A 716 -11.43 12.10 9.24
CA GLU A 716 -12.69 11.89 9.99
C GLU A 716 -12.65 12.46 11.40
N LEU A 717 -11.46 12.49 12.00
CA LEU A 717 -11.23 13.00 13.35
C LEU A 717 -10.98 14.51 13.38
N ALA A 718 -10.23 15.02 12.38
CA ALA A 718 -9.54 16.31 12.47
C ALA A 718 -10.01 17.37 11.48
N SER A 719 -10.97 17.05 10.58
CA SER A 719 -11.51 18.04 9.65
C SER A 719 -11.93 19.33 10.35
N ASP A 720 -11.65 20.46 9.72
CA ASP A 720 -11.97 21.77 10.22
C ASP A 720 -13.47 21.99 10.40
N VAL A 721 -13.83 22.91 11.28
CA VAL A 721 -15.23 23.31 11.49
C VAL A 721 -15.56 24.41 10.48
N ASN A 722 -16.42 24.10 9.52
CA ASN A 722 -16.95 25.05 8.56
C ASN A 722 -18.44 25.28 8.82
N TRP A 723 -18.84 26.53 9.03
CA TRP A 723 -20.23 26.83 9.30
C TRP A 723 -20.76 27.99 8.47
N GLY A 724 -22.06 27.95 8.18
CA GLY A 724 -22.77 28.96 7.39
C GLY A 724 -24.13 29.26 7.95
N THR A 725 -24.63 30.48 7.72
CA THR A 725 -25.98 30.95 8.07
C THR A 725 -26.69 31.52 6.85
N GLY A 726 -28.03 31.42 6.84
CA GLY A 726 -28.85 32.05 5.80
C GLY A 726 -28.97 31.30 4.47
N GLY A 727 -28.62 30.03 4.40
CA GLY A 727 -28.82 29.19 3.21
C GLY A 727 -30.28 29.03 2.78
N ASN A 728 -30.50 28.62 1.54
CA ASN A 728 -31.84 28.47 0.93
C ASN A 728 -32.48 27.09 1.13
N GLY A 729 -31.82 26.16 1.83
CA GLY A 729 -32.30 24.80 2.07
C GLY A 729 -33.34 24.68 3.18
N ALA A 730 -33.74 23.44 3.47
CA ALA A 730 -34.66 23.12 4.57
C ALA A 730 -34.14 23.58 5.95
N TYR A 731 -32.81 23.63 6.07
CA TYR A 731 -32.08 24.20 7.22
C TYR A 731 -31.30 25.43 6.72
N LYS A 732 -31.53 26.57 7.32
CA LYS A 732 -30.84 27.82 6.95
C LYS A 732 -29.37 27.85 7.41
N ASN A 733 -29.07 27.11 8.48
CA ASN A 733 -27.74 27.07 9.04
C ASN A 733 -27.14 25.66 8.85
N THR A 734 -25.90 25.61 8.41
CA THR A 734 -25.15 24.37 8.19
C THR A 734 -23.81 24.40 8.92
N VAL A 735 -23.33 23.26 9.31
CA VAL A 735 -21.97 23.10 9.87
C VAL A 735 -21.40 21.75 9.48
N SER A 736 -20.11 21.71 9.14
CA SER A 736 -19.35 20.46 8.95
C SER A 736 -18.16 20.43 9.86
N PHE A 737 -17.81 19.26 10.40
CA PHE A 737 -16.65 19.07 11.27
C PHE A 737 -16.27 17.60 11.42
N GLY A 738 -14.98 17.34 11.74
CA GLY A 738 -14.50 16.03 12.16
C GLY A 738 -14.98 15.65 13.56
N ASN A 739 -14.97 14.36 13.88
CA ASN A 739 -15.43 13.86 15.17
C ASN A 739 -14.35 13.08 15.93
N PRO A 740 -13.60 13.70 16.84
CA PRO A 740 -12.57 13.02 17.63
C PRO A 740 -13.11 12.04 18.68
N ASN A 741 -14.42 11.92 18.86
CA ASN A 741 -15.05 10.92 19.70
C ASN A 741 -15.37 9.60 18.96
N LEU A 742 -15.01 9.50 17.69
CA LEU A 742 -15.10 8.24 16.96
C LEU A 742 -14.25 7.18 17.67
N LYS A 743 -14.78 5.96 17.67
CA LYS A 743 -14.08 4.78 18.15
C LYS A 743 -13.60 3.95 16.98
N ALA A 744 -12.65 3.08 17.23
CA ALA A 744 -12.24 2.12 16.22
C ALA A 744 -13.41 1.23 15.79
N GLU A 745 -13.48 0.96 14.49
CA GLU A 745 -14.24 -0.15 13.95
C GLU A 745 -13.64 -1.45 14.46
N THR A 746 -14.48 -2.42 14.85
CA THR A 746 -14.01 -3.73 15.32
C THR A 746 -14.35 -4.82 14.32
N GLY A 747 -13.42 -5.76 14.13
CA GLY A 747 -13.61 -6.92 13.26
C GLY A 747 -13.38 -8.23 14.00
N ASP A 748 -14.35 -9.13 13.93
CA ASP A 748 -14.22 -10.53 14.36
C ASP A 748 -13.92 -11.40 13.14
N ASP A 749 -12.80 -12.10 13.18
CA ASP A 749 -12.27 -12.91 12.08
C ASP A 749 -12.24 -14.40 12.47
N VAL A 750 -12.72 -15.26 11.58
CA VAL A 750 -12.68 -16.72 11.72
C VAL A 750 -12.12 -17.35 10.45
N ASP A 751 -11.05 -18.13 10.59
CA ASP A 751 -10.36 -18.83 9.50
C ASP A 751 -10.37 -20.33 9.70
N VAL A 752 -10.59 -21.04 8.59
CA VAL A 752 -10.36 -22.48 8.49
C VAL A 752 -9.45 -22.73 7.30
N LEU A 753 -8.28 -23.29 7.52
CA LEU A 753 -7.27 -23.51 6.50
C LEU A 753 -6.77 -24.94 6.52
N TYR A 754 -6.63 -25.55 5.33
CA TYR A 754 -5.91 -26.78 5.07
C TYR A 754 -4.62 -26.46 4.32
N GLU A 755 -3.50 -27.08 4.76
CA GLU A 755 -2.18 -26.94 4.14
C GLU A 755 -1.59 -28.33 3.90
N HIS A 756 -1.02 -28.52 2.70
CA HIS A 756 -0.24 -29.70 2.36
C HIS A 756 1.12 -29.31 1.79
N TYR A 757 2.20 -29.79 2.38
CA TYR A 757 3.56 -29.50 1.99
C TYR A 757 4.15 -30.68 1.21
N PHE A 758 4.51 -30.45 -0.04
CA PHE A 758 5.04 -31.49 -0.91
C PHE A 758 6.50 -31.83 -0.58
N LYS A 759 6.88 -33.10 -0.64
CA LYS A 759 8.26 -33.52 -0.31
C LYS A 759 9.32 -32.94 -1.22
N THR A 760 8.99 -32.72 -2.51
CA THR A 760 9.92 -32.21 -3.52
C THR A 760 10.10 -30.70 -3.53
N PHE A 761 9.45 -29.96 -2.72
CA PHE A 761 9.29 -28.51 -2.65
C PHE A 761 7.98 -28.05 -3.29
N GLY A 762 7.15 -27.52 -2.48
CA GLY A 762 5.90 -26.89 -2.86
C GLY A 762 4.90 -26.90 -1.71
N VAL A 763 3.84 -26.14 -1.88
CA VAL A 763 2.72 -26.05 -0.95
C VAL A 763 1.42 -25.96 -1.73
N PHE A 764 0.41 -26.66 -1.25
CA PHE A 764 -0.97 -26.41 -1.58
C PHE A 764 -1.69 -25.97 -0.32
N SER A 765 -2.37 -24.84 -0.36
CA SER A 765 -3.24 -24.39 0.72
C SER A 765 -4.61 -24.01 0.18
N GLY A 766 -5.64 -24.30 0.97
CA GLY A 766 -7.01 -23.91 0.68
C GLY A 766 -7.73 -23.57 1.97
N GLY A 767 -8.41 -22.42 2.00
CA GLY A 767 -9.07 -21.95 3.20
C GLY A 767 -10.34 -21.16 2.94
N TYR A 768 -11.16 -21.08 3.98
CA TYR A 768 -12.32 -20.22 4.08
C TYR A 768 -12.12 -19.24 5.23
N PHE A 769 -12.48 -17.99 5.00
CA PHE A 769 -12.47 -16.95 6.04
C PHE A 769 -13.80 -16.22 6.09
N PHE A 770 -14.13 -15.73 7.28
CA PHE A 770 -15.28 -14.88 7.53
C PHE A 770 -14.91 -13.76 8.51
N LYS A 771 -15.20 -12.52 8.13
CA LYS A 771 -14.98 -11.33 8.97
C LYS A 771 -16.31 -10.62 9.18
N HIS A 772 -16.61 -10.27 10.42
CA HIS A 772 -17.73 -9.40 10.76
C HIS A 772 -17.19 -8.06 11.26
N LEU A 773 -17.52 -6.98 10.59
CA LEU A 773 -17.12 -5.61 10.89
C LEU A 773 -18.27 -4.90 11.60
N ALA A 774 -17.97 -4.20 12.68
CA ALA A 774 -18.97 -3.50 13.49
C ALA A 774 -18.57 -2.05 13.72
N SER A 775 -19.53 -1.16 13.55
CA SER A 775 -19.42 0.26 13.85
C SER A 775 -18.34 1.00 13.06
N PRO A 776 -18.25 0.85 11.73
CA PRO A 776 -17.38 1.70 10.91
C PRO A 776 -17.73 3.18 11.12
N PRO A 777 -16.75 4.10 10.95
CA PRO A 777 -17.05 5.51 10.79
C PRO A 777 -17.86 5.73 9.51
N VAL A 778 -18.95 6.44 9.60
CA VAL A 778 -19.79 6.82 8.45
C VAL A 778 -20.15 8.30 8.53
N GLN A 779 -20.10 8.98 7.38
CA GLN A 779 -20.57 10.35 7.29
C GLN A 779 -22.11 10.39 7.41
N THR A 780 -22.63 11.35 8.15
CA THR A 780 -24.06 11.50 8.37
C THR A 780 -24.44 12.97 8.53
N ASN A 781 -25.73 13.24 8.30
CA ASN A 781 -26.32 14.54 8.55
C ASN A 781 -27.18 14.48 9.82
N THR A 782 -26.87 15.30 10.80
CA THR A 782 -27.59 15.39 12.09
C THR A 782 -28.08 16.79 12.35
N VAL A 783 -29.22 16.92 13.05
CA VAL A 783 -29.75 18.23 13.44
C VAL A 783 -29.26 18.59 14.83
N LEU A 784 -28.45 19.63 14.92
CA LEU A 784 -27.99 20.19 16.20
C LEU A 784 -28.87 21.36 16.61
N ASN A 785 -29.57 21.24 17.72
CA ASN A 785 -30.41 22.29 18.26
C ASN A 785 -29.66 23.14 19.29
N ASN A 786 -29.88 24.44 19.25
CA ASN A 786 -29.23 25.37 20.19
C ASN A 786 -27.71 25.31 20.15
N TYR A 787 -27.16 25.05 18.94
CA TYR A 787 -25.73 24.94 18.71
C TYR A 787 -25.13 26.30 18.43
N LEU A 788 -23.94 26.56 18.99
CA LEU A 788 -23.12 27.72 18.72
C LEU A 788 -21.80 27.23 18.14
N PRO A 789 -21.51 27.48 16.84
CA PRO A 789 -20.24 27.07 16.25
C PRO A 789 -19.04 27.75 16.94
N PRO A 790 -17.88 27.11 16.95
CA PRO A 790 -16.66 27.70 17.51
C PRO A 790 -16.34 29.02 16.81
N GLY A 791 -16.04 30.07 17.61
CA GLY A 791 -15.77 31.42 17.09
C GLY A 791 -16.99 32.22 16.66
N ALA A 792 -18.19 31.64 16.63
CA ALA A 792 -19.40 32.32 16.26
C ALA A 792 -19.88 33.28 17.36
N PRO A 793 -20.42 34.46 17.00
CA PRO A 793 -21.08 35.36 17.94
C PRO A 793 -22.38 34.70 18.48
N SER A 794 -22.79 35.02 19.69
CA SER A 794 -23.95 34.39 20.34
C SER A 794 -25.28 34.56 19.57
N ILE A 795 -25.36 35.53 18.66
CA ILE A 795 -26.53 35.73 17.79
C ILE A 795 -26.71 34.57 16.79
N ASP A 796 -25.65 33.89 16.47
CA ASP A 796 -25.66 32.75 15.51
C ASP A 796 -25.97 31.40 16.21
N GLN A 797 -26.27 31.43 17.53
CA GLN A 797 -26.75 30.23 18.21
C GLN A 797 -28.12 29.81 17.65
N GLY A 798 -28.21 28.58 17.18
CA GLY A 798 -29.42 28.14 16.49
C GLY A 798 -29.49 26.65 16.19
N THR A 799 -30.38 26.32 15.27
CA THR A 799 -30.50 24.96 14.74
C THR A 799 -29.68 24.84 13.46
N TYR A 800 -28.73 23.90 13.47
CA TYR A 800 -27.84 23.62 12.37
C TYR A 800 -28.06 22.21 11.81
N LEU A 801 -28.00 22.08 10.50
CA LEU A 801 -27.76 20.77 9.88
C LEU A 801 -26.25 20.52 9.89
N ALA A 802 -25.84 19.55 10.68
CA ALA A 802 -24.44 19.17 10.84
C ALA A 802 -24.11 17.97 9.95
N THR A 803 -23.07 18.12 9.13
CA THR A 803 -22.42 17.02 8.43
C THR A 803 -21.21 16.60 9.26
N ASN A 804 -21.22 15.39 9.78
CA ASN A 804 -20.15 14.87 10.62
C ASN A 804 -20.05 13.35 10.50
N TYR A 805 -19.08 12.74 11.19
CA TYR A 805 -18.89 11.29 11.22
C TYR A 805 -19.42 10.69 12.52
N ILE A 806 -20.02 9.51 12.43
CA ILE A 806 -20.45 8.71 13.57
C ILE A 806 -20.07 7.23 13.38
N ASN A 807 -19.92 6.48 14.45
CA ASN A 807 -19.80 5.03 14.36
C ASN A 807 -21.18 4.42 14.15
N ALA A 808 -21.45 3.85 13.00
CA ALA A 808 -22.74 3.24 12.65
C ALA A 808 -22.59 2.11 11.62
N GLY A 809 -23.63 1.29 11.51
CA GLY A 809 -23.67 0.23 10.52
C GLY A 809 -22.86 -1.02 10.90
N SER A 810 -22.78 -1.93 9.94
CA SER A 810 -22.00 -3.16 10.02
C SER A 810 -21.73 -3.70 8.64
N ALA A 811 -20.65 -4.46 8.50
CA ALA A 811 -20.33 -5.15 7.26
C ALA A 811 -19.88 -6.58 7.56
N TRP A 812 -19.85 -7.41 6.52
CA TRP A 812 -19.18 -8.70 6.57
C TRP A 812 -18.38 -8.92 5.29
N ILE A 813 -17.29 -9.67 5.42
CA ILE A 813 -16.46 -10.15 4.31
C ILE A 813 -16.32 -11.66 4.49
N SER A 814 -16.48 -12.41 3.42
CA SER A 814 -16.18 -13.85 3.43
C SER A 814 -15.58 -14.29 2.11
N GLY A 815 -14.74 -15.30 2.16
CA GLY A 815 -14.08 -15.75 0.94
C GLY A 815 -13.45 -17.12 1.04
N VAL A 816 -13.07 -17.60 -0.13
CA VAL A 816 -12.27 -18.81 -0.31
C VAL A 816 -10.95 -18.42 -0.93
N GLU A 817 -9.86 -18.90 -0.35
CA GLU A 817 -8.49 -18.69 -0.83
C GLU A 817 -7.88 -20.04 -1.23
N LEU A 818 -7.25 -20.07 -2.39
CA LEU A 818 -6.47 -21.22 -2.87
C LEU A 818 -5.07 -20.73 -3.24
N GLN A 819 -4.06 -21.50 -2.87
CA GLN A 819 -2.67 -21.26 -3.24
C GLN A 819 -2.00 -22.56 -3.65
N TYR A 820 -1.25 -22.51 -4.71
CA TYR A 820 -0.45 -23.63 -5.21
C TYR A 820 0.92 -23.14 -5.64
N LEU A 821 1.96 -23.69 -5.04
CA LEU A 821 3.36 -23.49 -5.40
C LEU A 821 4.01 -24.85 -5.57
N GLN A 822 4.59 -25.11 -6.74
CA GLN A 822 5.26 -26.37 -7.02
C GLN A 822 6.34 -26.23 -8.08
N HIS A 823 7.51 -26.84 -7.85
CA HIS A 823 8.52 -27.09 -8.87
C HIS A 823 8.51 -28.57 -9.26
N TRP A 824 8.31 -28.88 -10.54
CA TRP A 824 8.17 -30.27 -11.03
C TRP A 824 9.50 -30.88 -11.44
N THR A 825 10.43 -30.99 -10.49
CA THR A 825 11.80 -31.49 -10.70
C THR A 825 11.87 -32.96 -11.14
N ASN A 826 10.81 -33.71 -10.94
CA ASN A 826 10.68 -35.13 -11.31
C ASN A 826 10.24 -35.36 -12.76
N LEU A 827 9.91 -34.32 -13.51
CA LEU A 827 9.58 -34.45 -14.94
C LEU A 827 10.82 -34.77 -15.79
N PRO A 828 10.66 -35.49 -16.91
CA PRO A 828 11.80 -35.90 -17.72
C PRO A 828 12.39 -34.76 -18.55
N GLY A 829 13.72 -34.82 -18.76
CA GLY A 829 14.41 -33.93 -19.69
C GLY A 829 14.26 -32.44 -19.38
N PHE A 830 13.94 -31.62 -20.34
CA PHE A 830 13.82 -30.17 -20.17
C PHE A 830 12.59 -29.78 -19.30
N LEU A 831 11.60 -30.61 -19.22
CA LEU A 831 10.38 -30.36 -18.43
C LEU A 831 10.63 -30.28 -16.93
N SER A 832 11.74 -30.85 -16.43
CA SER A 832 12.12 -30.78 -15.00
C SER A 832 12.47 -29.37 -14.51
N GLY A 833 12.56 -28.38 -15.38
CA GLY A 833 12.72 -26.98 -15.01
C GLY A 833 11.39 -26.23 -14.79
N LEU A 834 10.25 -26.83 -15.11
CA LEU A 834 8.95 -26.20 -14.99
C LEU A 834 8.52 -26.08 -13.52
N GLY A 835 7.82 -25.01 -13.22
CA GLY A 835 7.16 -24.74 -11.96
C GLY A 835 5.95 -23.87 -12.14
N MET A 836 5.16 -23.73 -11.09
CA MET A 836 3.96 -22.90 -11.05
C MET A 836 3.82 -22.26 -9.69
N ASN A 837 3.55 -20.96 -9.67
CA ASN A 837 3.01 -20.25 -8.51
C ASN A 837 1.64 -19.70 -8.92
N ALA A 838 0.59 -20.17 -8.30
CA ALA A 838 -0.76 -19.73 -8.63
C ALA A 838 -1.58 -19.54 -7.35
N ASN A 839 -2.39 -18.50 -7.35
CA ASN A 839 -3.38 -18.30 -6.30
C ASN A 839 -4.69 -17.78 -6.90
N TYR A 840 -5.78 -18.07 -6.21
CA TYR A 840 -7.11 -17.59 -6.53
C TYR A 840 -7.86 -17.28 -5.25
N SER A 841 -8.60 -16.17 -5.26
CA SER A 841 -9.47 -15.78 -4.16
C SER A 841 -10.83 -15.35 -4.69
N TYR A 842 -11.88 -15.93 -4.13
CA TYR A 842 -13.24 -15.45 -4.30
C TYR A 842 -13.69 -14.78 -3.01
N ILE A 843 -14.12 -13.50 -3.10
CA ILE A 843 -14.39 -12.68 -1.91
C ILE A 843 -15.74 -11.97 -2.09
N GLY A 844 -16.68 -12.28 -1.21
CA GLY A 844 -17.93 -11.56 -1.09
C GLY A 844 -17.93 -10.63 0.10
N SER A 845 -18.59 -9.49 -0.02
CA SER A 845 -18.82 -8.56 1.08
C SER A 845 -20.18 -7.89 0.98
N GLN A 846 -20.64 -7.33 2.09
CA GLN A 846 -21.86 -6.55 2.15
C GLN A 846 -21.77 -5.57 3.31
N THR A 847 -22.18 -4.33 3.09
CA THR A 847 -22.24 -3.30 4.14
C THR A 847 -23.64 -2.74 4.30
N SER A 848 -23.88 -2.16 5.46
CA SER A 848 -25.14 -1.52 5.83
C SER A 848 -24.89 -0.25 6.64
N GLY A 849 -25.84 0.64 6.70
CA GLY A 849 -25.74 1.88 7.47
C GLY A 849 -25.18 3.06 6.66
N ILE A 850 -24.97 2.89 5.36
CA ILE A 850 -24.59 3.99 4.47
C ILE A 850 -25.77 4.97 4.36
N ALA A 851 -25.49 6.26 4.63
CA ALA A 851 -26.51 7.31 4.60
C ALA A 851 -27.19 7.38 3.22
N GLY A 852 -28.52 7.50 3.21
CA GLY A 852 -29.32 7.60 1.98
C GLY A 852 -29.47 6.28 1.19
N ARG A 853 -28.85 5.17 1.62
CA ARG A 853 -28.93 3.86 0.94
C ARG A 853 -29.85 2.89 1.65
N SER A 854 -30.74 2.27 0.89
CA SER A 854 -31.59 1.16 1.38
C SER A 854 -31.10 -0.22 0.96
N ASP A 855 -30.24 -0.30 -0.04
CA ASP A 855 -29.56 -1.51 -0.46
C ASP A 855 -28.38 -1.83 0.48
N LYS A 856 -27.71 -2.93 0.23
CA LYS A 856 -26.55 -3.37 0.99
C LYS A 856 -25.40 -3.66 0.01
N PRO A 857 -24.70 -2.61 -0.46
CA PRO A 857 -23.64 -2.78 -1.44
C PRO A 857 -22.46 -3.57 -0.88
N ARG A 858 -21.56 -3.99 -1.77
CA ARG A 858 -20.24 -4.49 -1.38
C ARG A 858 -19.45 -3.38 -0.69
N LEU A 859 -18.45 -3.76 0.12
CA LEU A 859 -17.46 -2.81 0.63
C LEU A 859 -16.68 -2.16 -0.52
N LEU A 860 -16.19 -0.96 -0.27
CA LEU A 860 -15.29 -0.26 -1.20
C LEU A 860 -14.04 -1.12 -1.45
N GLU A 861 -13.46 -0.99 -2.61
CA GLU A 861 -12.25 -1.70 -3.07
C GLU A 861 -12.36 -3.25 -3.01
N ASN A 862 -13.54 -3.79 -2.72
CA ASN A 862 -13.77 -5.23 -2.69
C ASN A 862 -13.93 -5.79 -4.11
N ALA A 863 -12.86 -6.35 -4.66
CA ALA A 863 -12.87 -7.10 -5.91
C ALA A 863 -13.28 -8.56 -5.64
N PRO A 864 -14.38 -9.08 -6.26
CA PRO A 864 -14.87 -10.43 -5.96
C PRO A 864 -13.95 -11.56 -6.39
N ASN A 865 -13.16 -11.33 -7.42
CA ASN A 865 -12.24 -12.33 -7.97
C ASN A 865 -10.86 -11.73 -8.10
N LEU A 866 -9.89 -12.39 -7.48
CA LEU A 866 -8.46 -12.07 -7.57
C LEU A 866 -7.74 -13.35 -7.96
N PHE A 867 -6.84 -13.28 -8.94
CA PHE A 867 -5.95 -14.40 -9.19
C PHE A 867 -4.59 -13.97 -9.71
N ASN A 868 -3.60 -14.78 -9.42
CA ASN A 868 -2.28 -14.74 -10.01
C ASN A 868 -1.94 -16.12 -10.58
N ILE A 869 -1.39 -16.14 -11.79
CA ILE A 869 -0.89 -17.35 -12.43
C ILE A 869 0.52 -17.07 -12.92
N GLY A 870 1.51 -17.67 -12.25
CA GLY A 870 2.93 -17.43 -12.47
C GLY A 870 3.65 -18.72 -12.90
N PRO A 871 3.66 -19.13 -14.17
CA PRO A 871 4.52 -20.19 -14.65
C PRO A 871 5.99 -19.78 -14.55
N THR A 872 6.82 -20.72 -14.09
CA THR A 872 8.26 -20.54 -13.96
C THR A 872 9.01 -21.63 -14.71
N TYR A 873 10.20 -21.30 -15.15
CA TYR A 873 11.14 -22.27 -15.72
C TYR A 873 12.55 -22.01 -15.20
N ASN A 874 13.11 -22.96 -14.46
CA ASN A 874 14.42 -22.88 -13.85
C ASN A 874 15.23 -24.13 -14.17
N LYS A 875 16.12 -24.06 -15.15
CA LYS A 875 17.00 -25.19 -15.50
C LYS A 875 18.34 -24.74 -16.08
N GLY A 876 19.41 -25.24 -15.48
CA GLY A 876 20.77 -24.89 -15.89
C GLY A 876 21.01 -23.39 -15.75
N PRO A 877 21.51 -22.72 -16.82
CA PRO A 877 21.73 -21.27 -16.78
C PRO A 877 20.46 -20.43 -17.02
N LEU A 878 19.36 -21.03 -17.51
CA LEU A 878 18.14 -20.33 -17.90
C LEU A 878 17.14 -20.30 -16.76
N SER A 879 16.65 -19.10 -16.44
CA SER A 879 15.52 -18.85 -15.54
C SER A 879 14.55 -17.93 -16.24
N MET A 880 13.26 -18.29 -16.22
CA MET A 880 12.18 -17.50 -16.80
C MET A 880 11.00 -17.51 -15.85
N GLN A 881 10.32 -16.39 -15.76
CA GLN A 881 9.09 -16.21 -14.99
C GLN A 881 8.13 -15.33 -15.76
N MET A 882 6.87 -15.67 -15.72
CA MET A 882 5.78 -14.85 -16.21
C MET A 882 4.76 -14.74 -15.08
N ASN A 883 4.02 -13.66 -15.02
CA ASN A 883 2.90 -13.50 -14.09
C ASN A 883 1.70 -12.90 -14.82
N ILE A 884 0.54 -13.48 -14.59
CA ILE A 884 -0.76 -12.95 -14.99
C ILE A 884 -1.47 -12.58 -13.70
N ASN A 885 -1.66 -11.28 -13.49
CA ASN A 885 -2.39 -10.73 -12.35
C ASN A 885 -3.76 -10.25 -12.80
N TYR A 886 -4.80 -10.66 -12.12
CA TYR A 886 -6.17 -10.24 -12.35
C TYR A 886 -6.82 -9.71 -11.09
N ASN A 887 -7.35 -8.49 -11.17
CA ASN A 887 -8.24 -7.88 -10.19
C ASN A 887 -9.61 -7.66 -10.82
N GLY A 888 -10.66 -8.21 -10.21
CA GLY A 888 -12.04 -7.97 -10.64
C GLY A 888 -12.48 -6.52 -10.38
N SER A 889 -13.59 -6.11 -10.99
CA SER A 889 -14.20 -4.80 -10.74
C SER A 889 -14.61 -4.64 -9.27
N SER A 890 -14.27 -3.50 -8.66
CA SER A 890 -14.64 -3.12 -7.29
C SER A 890 -15.36 -1.78 -7.28
N ILE A 891 -16.08 -1.48 -6.20
CA ILE A 891 -16.68 -0.16 -6.00
C ILE A 891 -15.58 0.76 -5.47
N TYR A 892 -15.33 1.86 -6.16
CA TYR A 892 -14.35 2.87 -5.76
C TYR A 892 -14.95 3.84 -4.74
N TYR A 893 -16.15 4.38 -5.04
CA TYR A 893 -16.93 5.15 -4.07
C TYR A 893 -18.43 4.96 -4.26
N TYR A 894 -19.19 5.12 -3.19
CA TYR A 894 -20.65 5.03 -3.22
C TYR A 894 -21.27 6.34 -3.68
N GLN A 895 -22.32 6.26 -4.50
CA GLN A 895 -23.14 7.42 -4.80
C GLN A 895 -24.04 7.74 -3.62
N TYR A 896 -23.83 8.90 -3.03
CA TYR A 896 -24.61 9.41 -1.90
C TYR A 896 -25.69 10.42 -2.28
N THR A 897 -25.60 11.03 -3.48
CA THR A 897 -26.50 12.09 -3.95
C THR A 897 -27.01 11.79 -5.34
N ASP A 898 -28.17 12.37 -5.69
CA ASP A 898 -28.69 12.37 -7.06
C ASP A 898 -27.71 13.10 -7.99
N GLY A 899 -27.59 12.67 -9.23
CA GLY A 899 -26.80 13.35 -10.26
C GLY A 899 -25.85 12.46 -11.06
N ALA A 900 -25.66 11.20 -10.67
CA ALA A 900 -24.94 10.26 -11.51
C ALA A 900 -25.84 9.69 -12.61
N PRO A 901 -25.31 9.36 -13.79
CA PRO A 901 -26.03 8.67 -14.84
C PRO A 901 -26.62 7.34 -14.32
N GLY A 902 -27.86 7.08 -14.65
CA GLY A 902 -28.55 5.86 -14.21
C GLY A 902 -29.33 5.96 -12.91
N GLY A 903 -29.46 7.16 -12.33
CA GLY A 903 -30.45 7.47 -11.31
C GLY A 903 -29.89 7.76 -9.93
N PRO A 904 -30.77 7.97 -8.94
CA PRO A 904 -30.43 8.37 -7.59
C PRO A 904 -29.63 7.27 -6.87
N THR A 905 -29.10 7.63 -5.71
CA THR A 905 -28.33 6.78 -4.79
C THR A 905 -28.57 5.27 -4.96
N GLY A 906 -27.57 4.53 -5.45
CA GLY A 906 -27.69 3.09 -5.67
C GLY A 906 -26.59 2.52 -6.58
N PRO A 907 -26.68 1.23 -6.90
CA PRO A 907 -25.68 0.53 -7.70
C PRO A 907 -25.43 1.12 -9.09
N LEU A 908 -26.41 1.81 -9.65
CA LEU A 908 -26.29 2.45 -10.97
C LEU A 908 -25.55 3.79 -10.91
N GLY A 909 -25.46 4.40 -9.73
CA GLY A 909 -24.70 5.63 -9.50
C GLY A 909 -23.35 5.40 -8.80
N ASP A 910 -23.06 4.19 -8.32
CA ASP A 910 -21.75 3.89 -7.72
C ASP A 910 -20.65 3.97 -8.77
N ASN A 911 -19.49 4.46 -8.37
CA ASN A 911 -18.29 4.48 -9.21
C ASN A 911 -17.52 3.17 -9.02
N TYR A 912 -17.17 2.54 -10.13
CA TYR A 912 -16.49 1.24 -10.16
C TYR A 912 -15.13 1.35 -10.84
N ASN A 913 -14.13 0.66 -10.30
CA ASN A 913 -12.91 0.32 -11.04
C ASN A 913 -13.23 -0.69 -12.14
N TYR A 914 -12.64 -0.53 -13.33
CA TYR A 914 -12.63 -1.60 -14.33
C TYR A 914 -11.87 -2.83 -13.82
N PRO A 915 -12.24 -4.06 -14.24
CA PRO A 915 -11.38 -5.21 -14.01
C PRO A 915 -10.04 -5.00 -14.71
N HIS A 916 -8.94 -5.38 -14.05
CA HIS A 916 -7.58 -5.15 -14.53
C HIS A 916 -6.85 -6.49 -14.70
N THR A 917 -6.24 -6.71 -15.89
CA THR A 917 -5.47 -7.93 -16.21
C THR A 917 -4.09 -7.57 -16.73
N GLN A 918 -3.09 -7.64 -15.89
CA GLN A 918 -1.71 -7.31 -16.26
C GLN A 918 -0.88 -8.57 -16.47
N VAL A 919 -0.07 -8.59 -17.53
CA VAL A 919 0.91 -9.65 -17.83
C VAL A 919 2.30 -9.10 -17.80
N ASP A 920 3.15 -9.70 -16.95
CA ASP A 920 4.56 -9.34 -16.78
C ASP A 920 5.44 -10.57 -17.02
N ALA A 921 6.64 -10.38 -17.55
CA ALA A 921 7.59 -11.46 -17.77
C ALA A 921 9.02 -11.02 -17.57
N GLN A 922 9.86 -11.94 -17.05
CA GLN A 922 11.30 -11.76 -16.96
C GLN A 922 12.02 -13.05 -17.31
N GLY A 923 13.08 -12.93 -18.09
CA GLY A 923 14.03 -14.00 -18.40
C GLY A 923 15.43 -13.63 -17.96
N SER A 924 16.20 -14.62 -17.51
CA SER A 924 17.61 -14.44 -17.19
C SER A 924 18.45 -15.62 -17.63
N TYR A 925 19.70 -15.34 -18.01
CA TYR A 925 20.69 -16.33 -18.40
C TYR A 925 21.95 -16.14 -17.59
N ALA A 926 22.33 -17.18 -16.82
CA ALA A 926 23.54 -17.17 -15.99
C ALA A 926 24.80 -17.37 -16.85
N LEU A 927 25.77 -16.48 -16.66
CA LEU A 927 27.08 -16.51 -17.27
C LEU A 927 28.15 -16.92 -16.26
N PRO A 928 29.37 -17.30 -16.71
CA PRO A 928 30.49 -17.60 -15.82
C PRO A 928 30.81 -16.43 -14.87
N ARG A 929 31.45 -16.73 -13.74
CA ARG A 929 31.89 -15.75 -12.72
C ARG A 929 30.78 -15.01 -12.01
N GLY A 930 29.55 -15.56 -11.99
CA GLY A 930 28.42 -15.00 -11.25
C GLY A 930 27.66 -13.88 -11.96
N PHE A 931 27.92 -13.64 -13.24
CA PHE A 931 27.12 -12.72 -14.03
C PHE A 931 25.80 -13.36 -14.50
N LYS A 932 24.78 -12.53 -14.69
CA LYS A 932 23.49 -12.88 -15.34
C LYS A 932 23.07 -11.77 -16.27
N VAL A 933 22.59 -12.12 -17.44
CA VAL A 933 21.86 -11.21 -18.34
C VAL A 933 20.37 -11.31 -17.99
N LEU A 934 19.68 -10.18 -17.99
CA LEU A 934 18.25 -10.05 -17.70
C LEU A 934 17.53 -9.37 -18.86
N VAL A 935 16.34 -9.84 -19.17
CA VAL A 935 15.40 -9.20 -20.10
C VAL A 935 14.02 -9.26 -19.47
N SER A 936 13.31 -8.15 -19.46
CA SER A 936 11.98 -8.09 -18.86
C SER A 936 11.00 -7.24 -19.66
N GLY A 937 9.72 -7.51 -19.46
CA GLY A 937 8.59 -6.74 -19.97
C GLY A 937 7.52 -6.61 -18.90
N LEU A 938 7.07 -5.40 -18.67
CA LEU A 938 6.00 -5.03 -17.76
C LEU A 938 4.78 -4.56 -18.54
N ASN A 939 3.59 -4.93 -18.11
CA ASN A 939 2.31 -4.60 -18.75
C ASN A 939 2.28 -5.00 -20.24
N LEU A 940 2.65 -6.24 -20.55
CA LEU A 940 2.73 -6.74 -21.93
C LEU A 940 1.37 -6.78 -22.64
N THR A 941 0.28 -6.76 -21.90
CA THR A 941 -1.11 -6.68 -22.42
C THR A 941 -1.52 -5.28 -22.80
N ASN A 942 -0.72 -4.26 -22.43
CA ASN A 942 -1.12 -2.85 -22.58
C ASN A 942 -2.48 -2.60 -21.93
N GLU A 943 -2.64 -3.06 -20.70
CA GLU A 943 -3.90 -2.97 -19.96
C GLU A 943 -4.23 -1.52 -19.62
N GLU A 944 -5.49 -1.16 -19.78
CA GLU A 944 -6.04 0.14 -19.42
C GLU A 944 -6.40 0.14 -17.93
N PHE A 945 -6.32 1.31 -17.30
CA PHE A 945 -6.87 1.57 -15.99
C PHE A 945 -7.98 2.61 -16.08
N GLY A 946 -9.01 2.51 -15.26
CA GLY A 946 -10.07 3.51 -15.29
C GLY A 946 -11.27 3.18 -14.43
N PHE A 947 -12.27 4.06 -14.51
CA PHE A 947 -13.46 4.05 -13.68
C PHE A 947 -14.73 4.25 -14.50
N TYR A 948 -15.87 3.79 -13.98
CA TYR A 948 -17.19 3.98 -14.59
C TYR A 948 -18.31 4.06 -13.55
N TYR A 949 -19.41 4.77 -13.86
CA TYR A 949 -20.62 4.78 -13.04
C TYR A 949 -21.55 3.63 -13.43
N GLY A 950 -21.86 2.73 -12.48
CA GLY A 950 -22.86 1.69 -12.59
C GLY A 950 -22.71 0.69 -13.76
N SER A 951 -22.34 1.21 -14.92
CA SER A 951 -22.14 0.45 -16.15
C SER A 951 -20.95 0.97 -16.94
N PRO A 952 -20.14 0.09 -17.58
CA PRO A 952 -19.02 0.49 -18.43
C PRO A 952 -19.36 1.45 -19.60
N LYS A 953 -20.63 1.72 -19.83
CA LYS A 953 -21.07 2.73 -20.80
C LYS A 953 -20.96 4.16 -20.29
N PHE A 954 -20.76 4.34 -18.99
CA PHE A 954 -20.64 5.61 -18.32
C PHE A 954 -19.25 5.71 -17.72
N ASP A 955 -18.23 5.66 -18.59
CA ASP A 955 -16.85 5.79 -18.19
C ASP A 955 -16.59 7.19 -17.63
N THR A 956 -15.78 7.26 -16.57
CA THR A 956 -15.37 8.52 -15.93
C THR A 956 -13.88 8.77 -16.06
N GLN A 957 -13.12 7.73 -16.35
CA GLN A 957 -11.68 7.83 -16.58
C GLN A 957 -11.14 6.59 -17.32
N ARG A 958 -10.17 6.83 -18.23
CA ARG A 958 -9.40 5.78 -18.89
C ARG A 958 -7.97 6.21 -19.13
N GLU A 959 -7.04 5.49 -18.56
CA GLU A 959 -5.60 5.74 -18.61
C GLU A 959 -4.86 4.65 -19.38
N PHE A 960 -3.92 5.05 -20.22
CA PHE A 960 -3.10 4.18 -21.08
C PHE A 960 -1.63 4.28 -20.72
N TYR A 961 -1.06 3.23 -20.11
CA TYR A 961 0.30 3.23 -19.58
C TYR A 961 1.37 2.65 -20.50
N HIS A 962 0.99 1.87 -21.47
CA HIS A 962 1.86 1.16 -22.43
C HIS A 962 2.88 0.19 -21.81
N PRO A 963 3.36 -0.80 -22.58
CA PRO A 963 4.37 -1.73 -22.12
C PRO A 963 5.72 -1.07 -21.86
N THR A 964 6.43 -1.59 -20.84
CA THR A 964 7.81 -1.21 -20.52
C THR A 964 8.74 -2.40 -20.76
N TYR A 965 9.83 -2.17 -21.48
CA TYR A 965 10.83 -3.19 -21.80
C TYR A 965 12.18 -2.81 -21.18
N SER A 966 12.84 -3.77 -20.52
CA SER A 966 14.12 -3.52 -19.86
C SER A 966 15.11 -4.65 -20.14
N PHE A 967 16.37 -4.27 -20.18
CA PHE A 967 17.52 -5.17 -20.32
C PHE A 967 18.56 -4.82 -19.27
N GLY A 968 19.23 -5.84 -18.70
CA GLY A 968 20.20 -5.59 -17.66
C GLY A 968 21.21 -6.69 -17.40
N LEU A 969 22.08 -6.38 -16.43
CA LEU A 969 23.11 -7.28 -15.93
C LEU A 969 23.02 -7.35 -14.40
N SER A 970 23.11 -8.56 -13.87
CA SER A 970 23.29 -8.81 -12.45
C SER A 970 24.62 -9.51 -12.20
N TRP A 971 25.29 -9.17 -11.11
CA TRP A 971 26.52 -9.82 -10.68
C TRP A 971 26.43 -10.24 -9.21
N THR A 972 26.66 -11.51 -8.96
CA THR A 972 26.77 -12.11 -7.63
C THR A 972 28.06 -12.94 -7.63
N PRO A 973 29.14 -12.48 -6.98
CA PRO A 973 30.41 -13.20 -6.99
C PRO A 973 30.25 -14.61 -6.45
N GLN A 974 30.75 -15.59 -7.18
CA GLN A 974 30.86 -16.94 -6.69
C GLN A 974 32.04 -16.98 -5.70
N HIS A 975 31.79 -17.35 -4.46
CA HIS A 975 32.89 -17.66 -3.55
C HIS A 975 33.60 -18.93 -4.06
N GLU A 976 34.84 -18.80 -4.46
CA GLU A 976 35.69 -19.99 -4.67
C GLU A 976 35.69 -20.79 -3.36
N LYS A 977 35.40 -22.09 -3.46
CA LYS A 977 35.32 -23.02 -2.34
C LYS A 977 36.72 -23.28 -1.72
#